data_639f7480ab972f1695bb638095d4c30e
#
_entry.id   639f7480ab972f1695bb638095d4c30e
#
_cell.length_a   1.000
_cell.length_b   1.000
_cell.length_c   1.000
_cell.angle_alpha   90.00
_cell.angle_beta   90.00
_cell.angle_gamma   90.00
#
_symmetry.space_group_name_H-M   'P 1'
#
loop_
_entity.id
_entity.type
_entity.pdbx_description
1 polymer ?
#
loop_
_entity_poly.entity_id
_entity_poly.type
_entity_poly.pdbx_seq_one_letter_code
_entity_poly.pdbx_strand_id
1 'polypeptide(L)'
;MLCKTLGRLFEPYIVHVLPFLLQCFGDSSQYVRQSADDTAKVVMGKLSAYGVKLVLPALLNALDEDSWRTKTASVELLGAMAYCAPKQLSSCLPSIVPKLIEVLSDSHSKVQEAGADALRVIGSVIKNPEIQAIVPVLLRALEDPANKTSASLQSLLETKFVHFIDAPSLALIMPVVQRAFIMRSPETRKMAAKIIGNMYSLTDQKDLTPYLPNIIPGLKTSLLDPVPEVRAVSARALGAMVRGMGESSFEDLLPWLMQTLTSESSSVDRSGAAQGLSEVVGGLGVEKLHKLMPEIISTAERNDIAPHVKDGYIMMFIYMPAAFPSEFTPYIGQIINPILKALADENEYVRETALKAGQRIVNMYAESAIALLLPELEKGLFDDNWRIRFSSVQLLGDLLYRISGVSGKMTTETASEDDNFGTEQSHTAIIRSLGAERRNRVLAGLYMGRSDVSLMVRQAALHVWKVVVTNTPRTLREILPTLFGLLLGCLASTSFDKRQVAARTLGDLVRKLGERVLPEIIPILERGLNSDQADQRQGVCIGLSEIMASTSKDMVLTFVNSLVPTVRRALSDPVLEVRMSAAKTFDSLHATVGNRALDDILPSMLNGLSDPDPVVVECTLDGLRQVMAIKSRVVLPYLVPQLTATPVNTKALSILASVAGEALTKFLPKILPALLTALSSAQGQPNEAQELEYCQAVILSVSDEVGVRTIMDTLMVSTKSNQTDVRRAAATLLCAFCTHSPGDYSQYVPQLLRGLLQLLADTDRDVLQRSWEALNAVTKTLDSAQQIAHVSDVRQAVRFAASDLKGEELPGFCLPKGITPLLPVFREAILNGLPEEKENAAQGLGEVISLTSAASLQPSVVHITGPLIRILGDRFNAGVKASVLETLAILLRKVGVMLKQFLPQLQTTFLKALHDPHRLVRIKAGHALAQLVVIHTRGLIRSLRKCTRGSRGMMIQL
;
A
#
# COMPACT_ATOMS: atom_id res chain seq x y z
N MET A 1 -9.82 87.42 19.68
CA MET A 1 -10.87 88.39 20.01
C MET A 1 -12.26 87.76 19.78
N LEU A 2 -12.64 87.39 18.63
CA LEU A 2 -13.99 86.84 18.32
C LEU A 2 -14.45 85.79 19.30
N CYS A 3 -13.60 84.79 19.63
CA CYS A 3 -13.97 83.75 20.59
C CYS A 3 -14.23 84.29 21.99
N LYS A 4 -13.50 85.29 22.46
CA LYS A 4 -13.74 85.91 23.76
C LYS A 4 -15.04 86.71 23.81
N THR A 5 -15.38 87.35 22.68
CA THR A 5 -16.53 88.30 22.59
C THR A 5 -17.84 87.50 22.31
N LEU A 6 -17.79 86.55 21.42
CA LEU A 6 -18.97 85.77 21.04
C LEU A 6 -19.23 84.56 21.88
N GLY A 7 -18.25 84.14 22.64
CA GLY A 7 -18.36 82.94 23.47
C GLY A 7 -18.84 81.68 22.70
N ARG A 8 -19.91 81.05 23.14
CA ARG A 8 -20.50 79.84 22.52
C ARG A 8 -21.03 80.07 21.09
N LEU A 9 -21.37 81.29 20.74
CA LEU A 9 -21.87 81.63 19.39
C LEU A 9 -20.78 81.48 18.32
N PHE A 10 -19.52 81.50 18.70
CA PHE A 10 -18.39 81.32 17.80
C PHE A 10 -18.07 79.85 17.56
N GLU A 11 -18.49 78.95 18.43
CA GLU A 11 -18.16 77.53 18.40
C GLU A 11 -18.41 76.87 17.05
N PRO A 12 -19.53 77.02 16.34
CA PRO A 12 -19.75 76.43 15.04
C PRO A 12 -18.71 76.77 13.97
N TYR A 13 -18.09 77.99 14.15
CA TYR A 13 -17.11 78.49 13.20
C TYR A 13 -15.70 78.04 13.47
N ILE A 14 -15.42 77.45 14.63
CA ILE A 14 -14.11 76.98 15.03
C ILE A 14 -13.61 75.89 14.06
N VAL A 15 -14.49 75.01 13.55
CA VAL A 15 -14.16 73.96 12.58
C VAL A 15 -13.51 74.56 11.33
N HIS A 16 -13.93 75.73 10.90
CA HIS A 16 -13.40 76.37 9.69
C HIS A 16 -12.09 77.18 9.97
N VAL A 17 -11.90 77.65 11.19
CA VAL A 17 -10.71 78.44 11.59
C VAL A 17 -9.56 77.50 12.02
N LEU A 18 -9.86 76.38 12.66
CA LEU A 18 -8.88 75.53 13.28
C LEU A 18 -7.81 74.99 12.30
N PRO A 19 -8.11 74.50 11.07
CA PRO A 19 -7.08 74.06 10.11
C PRO A 19 -6.03 75.18 9.84
N PHE A 20 -6.45 76.44 9.70
CA PHE A 20 -5.53 77.48 9.46
C PHE A 20 -4.69 77.80 10.71
N LEU A 21 -5.30 77.73 11.88
CA LEU A 21 -4.61 77.91 13.17
C LEU A 21 -3.54 76.81 13.36
N LEU A 22 -3.84 75.58 13.01
CA LEU A 22 -2.91 74.50 13.08
C LEU A 22 -1.72 74.63 12.13
N GLN A 23 -1.93 75.17 10.93
CA GLN A 23 -0.84 75.56 10.01
C GLN A 23 0.07 76.61 10.60
N CYS A 24 -0.47 77.61 11.33
CA CYS A 24 0.31 78.65 11.99
C CYS A 24 1.26 78.12 13.05
N PHE A 25 1.03 76.95 13.64
CA PHE A 25 2.00 76.32 14.54
C PHE A 25 3.28 75.92 13.84
N GLY A 26 3.25 75.59 12.56
CA GLY A 26 4.39 75.27 11.74
C GLY A 26 5.08 76.49 11.07
N ASP A 27 4.62 77.62 11.29
CA ASP A 27 5.12 78.89 10.65
C ASP A 27 6.60 79.13 10.97
N SER A 28 7.29 79.74 10.02
CA SER A 28 8.70 80.06 10.18
C SER A 28 8.93 81.14 11.22
N SER A 29 7.97 82.06 11.41
CA SER A 29 8.01 83.14 12.34
C SER A 29 7.62 82.73 13.77
N GLN A 30 8.48 83.02 14.75
CA GLN A 30 8.19 82.75 16.13
C GLN A 30 6.97 83.49 16.67
N TYR A 31 6.75 84.73 16.19
CA TYR A 31 5.60 85.56 16.58
C TYR A 31 4.27 84.97 16.14
N VAL A 32 4.24 84.37 14.91
CA VAL A 32 3.04 83.73 14.41
C VAL A 32 2.76 82.47 15.22
N ARG A 33 3.77 81.60 15.50
CA ARG A 33 3.63 80.41 16.34
C ARG A 33 3.12 80.75 17.73
N GLN A 34 3.67 81.78 18.38
CA GLN A 34 3.26 82.19 19.73
C GLN A 34 1.81 82.73 19.74
N SER A 35 1.44 83.53 18.78
CA SER A 35 0.07 83.97 18.61
C SER A 35 -0.93 82.87 18.35
N ALA A 36 -0.52 81.87 17.56
CA ALA A 36 -1.30 80.65 17.34
C ALA A 36 -1.51 79.89 18.63
N ASP A 37 -0.48 79.65 19.44
CA ASP A 37 -0.56 78.96 20.73
C ASP A 37 -1.49 79.72 21.71
N ASP A 38 -1.35 81.03 21.85
CA ASP A 38 -2.23 81.81 22.70
C ASP A 38 -3.70 81.78 22.24
N THR A 39 -3.92 81.82 20.91
CA THR A 39 -5.25 81.69 20.34
C THR A 39 -5.84 80.28 20.58
N ALA A 40 -5.07 79.23 20.36
CA ALA A 40 -5.52 77.90 20.62
C ALA A 40 -5.97 77.68 22.05
N LYS A 41 -5.20 78.16 23.03
CA LYS A 41 -5.53 78.07 24.46
C LYS A 41 -6.86 78.76 24.76
N VAL A 42 -7.11 79.90 24.18
CA VAL A 42 -8.36 80.62 24.34
C VAL A 42 -9.52 79.88 23.71
N VAL A 43 -9.35 79.36 22.49
CA VAL A 43 -10.36 78.57 21.77
C VAL A 43 -10.73 77.36 22.55
N MET A 44 -9.73 76.60 23.01
CA MET A 44 -9.94 75.36 23.73
C MET A 44 -10.63 75.57 25.09
N GLY A 45 -10.31 76.69 25.78
CA GLY A 45 -10.95 77.04 27.06
C GLY A 45 -12.42 77.47 26.92
N LYS A 46 -12.91 77.73 25.73
CA LYS A 46 -14.31 78.13 25.43
C LYS A 46 -15.11 77.03 24.75
N LEU A 47 -14.52 75.92 24.43
CA LEU A 47 -15.24 74.82 23.77
C LEU A 47 -16.25 74.17 24.75
N SER A 48 -17.46 73.97 24.26
CA SER A 48 -18.43 73.07 24.90
C SER A 48 -18.16 71.62 24.54
N ALA A 49 -18.88 70.72 25.18
CA ALA A 49 -18.85 69.31 24.91
C ALA A 49 -19.15 68.92 23.44
N TYR A 50 -20.00 69.73 22.77
CA TYR A 50 -20.26 69.52 21.32
C TYR A 50 -19.10 69.97 20.45
N GLY A 51 -18.46 71.04 20.78
CA GLY A 51 -17.32 71.59 20.09
C GLY A 51 -16.15 70.67 20.01
N VAL A 52 -15.96 69.84 21.04
CA VAL A 52 -14.91 68.83 21.07
C VAL A 52 -15.04 67.84 19.88
N LYS A 53 -16.23 67.30 19.63
CA LYS A 53 -16.48 66.42 18.51
C LYS A 53 -16.25 67.07 17.14
N LEU A 54 -16.51 68.39 17.05
CA LEU A 54 -16.34 69.14 15.82
C LEU A 54 -14.86 69.41 15.50
N VAL A 55 -14.02 69.64 16.49
CA VAL A 55 -12.61 69.95 16.31
C VAL A 55 -11.71 68.70 16.20
N LEU A 56 -12.18 67.58 16.71
CA LEU A 56 -11.40 66.36 16.77
C LEU A 56 -10.85 65.89 15.40
N PRO A 57 -11.65 65.79 14.31
CA PRO A 57 -11.13 65.38 13.02
C PRO A 57 -9.99 66.22 12.49
N ALA A 58 -10.05 67.52 12.67
CA ALA A 58 -8.98 68.40 12.27
C ALA A 58 -7.68 68.18 13.06
N LEU A 59 -7.81 68.00 14.37
CA LEU A 59 -6.65 67.70 15.24
C LEU A 59 -6.00 66.33 14.88
N LEU A 60 -6.79 65.31 14.62
CA LEU A 60 -6.26 64.01 14.25
C LEU A 60 -5.59 64.05 12.86
N ASN A 61 -6.15 64.77 11.89
CA ASN A 61 -5.52 64.93 10.58
C ASN A 61 -4.20 65.76 10.68
N ALA A 62 -4.10 66.65 11.60
CA ALA A 62 -2.87 67.46 11.82
C ALA A 62 -1.69 66.59 12.33
N LEU A 63 -1.94 65.41 12.88
CA LEU A 63 -0.89 64.41 13.27
C LEU A 63 -0.22 63.80 12.09
N ASP A 64 -0.83 63.86 10.92
CA ASP A 64 -0.26 63.31 9.67
C ASP A 64 0.51 64.36 8.86
N GLU A 65 0.58 65.56 9.31
CA GLU A 65 1.33 66.70 8.73
C GLU A 65 2.84 66.53 8.88
N ASP A 66 3.61 67.03 7.93
CA ASP A 66 5.08 66.93 7.96
C ASP A 66 5.76 67.77 9.03
N SER A 67 5.12 68.87 9.40
CA SER A 67 5.67 69.78 10.41
C SER A 67 5.61 69.27 11.82
N TRP A 68 6.76 69.01 12.42
CA TRP A 68 6.84 68.51 13.82
C TRP A 68 6.23 69.53 14.83
N ARG A 69 6.30 70.77 14.55
CA ARG A 69 5.69 71.82 15.40
C ARG A 69 4.15 71.79 15.37
N THR A 70 3.57 71.53 14.18
CA THR A 70 2.14 71.34 14.02
C THR A 70 1.68 70.07 14.73
N LYS A 71 2.43 69.00 14.59
CA LYS A 71 2.16 67.75 15.29
C LYS A 71 2.19 67.93 16.80
N THR A 72 3.27 68.55 17.35
CA THR A 72 3.43 68.81 18.77
C THR A 72 2.28 69.61 19.33
N ALA A 73 1.93 70.75 18.70
CA ALA A 73 0.84 71.57 19.12
C ALA A 73 -0.51 70.85 19.08
N SER A 74 -0.78 70.09 18.05
CA SER A 74 -2.01 69.26 17.92
C SER A 74 -2.13 68.23 19.00
N VAL A 75 -1.04 67.55 19.34
CA VAL A 75 -0.99 66.59 20.42
C VAL A 75 -1.23 67.20 21.79
N GLU A 76 -0.62 68.35 22.05
CA GLU A 76 -0.84 69.11 23.29
C GLU A 76 -2.31 69.57 23.43
N LEU A 77 -2.94 69.99 22.34
CA LEU A 77 -4.34 70.35 22.33
C LEU A 77 -5.26 69.18 22.60
N LEU A 78 -4.95 68.01 22.01
CA LEU A 78 -5.67 66.73 22.29
C LEU A 78 -5.58 66.34 23.77
N GLY A 79 -4.41 66.52 24.38
CA GLY A 79 -4.22 66.28 25.81
C GLY A 79 -5.03 67.24 26.65
N ALA A 80 -5.04 68.55 26.32
CA ALA A 80 -5.79 69.55 27.02
C ALA A 80 -7.31 69.32 27.00
N MET A 81 -7.86 68.73 25.97
CA MET A 81 -9.27 68.34 25.86
C MET A 81 -9.72 67.40 26.99
N ALA A 82 -8.83 66.61 27.58
CA ALA A 82 -9.16 65.74 28.70
C ALA A 82 -9.70 66.49 29.91
N TYR A 83 -9.27 67.75 30.16
CA TYR A 83 -9.76 68.58 31.26
C TYR A 83 -11.00 69.31 30.86
N CYS A 84 -11.19 69.66 29.59
CA CYS A 84 -12.31 70.47 29.14
C CYS A 84 -13.61 69.71 29.04
N ALA A 85 -13.56 68.45 28.54
CA ALA A 85 -14.77 67.72 28.27
C ALA A 85 -14.54 66.18 28.47
N PRO A 86 -14.30 65.72 29.69
CA PRO A 86 -13.94 64.31 29.96
C PRO A 86 -14.94 63.30 29.46
N LYS A 87 -16.24 63.59 29.53
CA LYS A 87 -17.29 62.64 29.07
C LYS A 87 -17.33 62.47 27.54
N GLN A 88 -17.19 63.59 26.82
CA GLN A 88 -17.15 63.55 25.34
C GLN A 88 -15.85 63.00 24.84
N LEU A 89 -14.76 63.30 25.48
CA LEU A 89 -13.45 62.73 25.18
C LEU A 89 -13.49 61.19 25.32
N SER A 90 -14.07 60.69 26.40
CA SER A 90 -14.20 59.26 26.63
C SER A 90 -14.77 58.50 25.43
N SER A 91 -15.80 59.06 24.78
CA SER A 91 -16.42 58.42 23.62
C SER A 91 -15.53 58.44 22.35
N CYS A 92 -14.55 59.33 22.30
CA CYS A 92 -13.62 59.54 21.18
C CYS A 92 -12.27 58.87 21.39
N LEU A 93 -11.99 58.37 22.60
CA LEU A 93 -10.69 57.75 22.93
C LEU A 93 -10.31 56.57 22.02
N PRO A 94 -11.22 55.69 21.56
CA PRO A 94 -10.88 54.64 20.61
C PRO A 94 -10.21 55.15 19.33
N SER A 95 -10.49 56.38 18.92
CA SER A 95 -9.88 57.03 17.75
C SER A 95 -8.62 57.82 18.10
N ILE A 96 -8.58 58.42 19.29
CA ILE A 96 -7.49 59.28 19.72
C ILE A 96 -6.24 58.48 20.17
N VAL A 97 -6.40 57.47 21.00
CA VAL A 97 -5.26 56.76 21.62
C VAL A 97 -4.39 56.07 20.57
N PRO A 98 -4.92 55.36 19.54
CA PRO A 98 -4.09 54.77 18.48
C PRO A 98 -3.23 55.82 17.75
N LYS A 99 -3.78 57.01 17.50
CA LYS A 99 -3.04 58.10 16.87
C LYS A 99 -1.94 58.67 17.78
N LEU A 100 -2.19 58.80 19.06
CA LEU A 100 -1.16 59.18 20.03
C LEU A 100 -0.05 58.15 20.17
N ILE A 101 -0.37 56.88 20.03
CA ILE A 101 0.62 55.81 20.05
C ILE A 101 1.52 55.88 18.80
N GLU A 102 0.96 56.13 17.63
CA GLU A 102 1.74 56.38 16.41
C GLU A 102 2.73 57.55 16.62
N VAL A 103 2.28 58.60 17.30
CA VAL A 103 3.11 59.78 17.65
C VAL A 103 4.32 59.41 18.54
N LEU A 104 4.21 58.40 19.41
CA LEU A 104 5.33 57.92 20.22
C LEU A 104 6.47 57.35 19.38
N SER A 105 6.21 56.97 18.15
CA SER A 105 7.18 56.40 17.19
C SER A 105 7.62 57.48 16.16
N ASP A 106 7.25 58.74 16.33
CA ASP A 106 7.63 59.83 15.43
C ASP A 106 9.16 60.04 15.38
N SER A 107 9.65 60.53 14.27
CA SER A 107 11.07 60.78 14.07
C SER A 107 11.63 61.89 14.93
N HIS A 108 10.79 62.82 15.41
CA HIS A 108 11.15 63.97 16.19
C HIS A 108 10.89 63.81 17.68
N SER A 109 11.93 63.95 18.52
CA SER A 109 11.85 63.68 19.97
C SER A 109 10.77 64.53 20.69
N LYS A 110 10.58 65.83 20.32
CA LYS A 110 9.55 66.63 20.92
C LYS A 110 8.13 66.20 20.62
N VAL A 111 7.90 65.58 19.46
CA VAL A 111 6.62 64.98 19.11
C VAL A 111 6.38 63.78 19.97
N GLN A 112 7.40 62.98 20.18
CA GLN A 112 7.34 61.79 21.04
C GLN A 112 7.03 62.20 22.50
N GLU A 113 7.71 63.19 23.03
CA GLU A 113 7.49 63.74 24.39
C GLU A 113 6.07 64.26 24.56
N ALA A 114 5.59 65.06 23.59
CA ALA A 114 4.22 65.54 23.58
C ALA A 114 3.18 64.46 23.59
N GLY A 115 3.41 63.38 22.80
CA GLY A 115 2.56 62.20 22.75
C GLY A 115 2.51 61.50 24.11
N ALA A 116 3.67 61.29 24.75
CA ALA A 116 3.75 60.71 26.08
C ALA A 116 3.03 61.56 27.13
N ASP A 117 3.20 62.90 27.11
CA ASP A 117 2.52 63.80 28.02
C ASP A 117 1.00 63.80 27.82
N ALA A 118 0.53 63.76 26.57
CA ALA A 118 -0.88 63.70 26.28
C ALA A 118 -1.50 62.39 26.80
N LEU A 119 -0.81 61.28 26.68
CA LEU A 119 -1.26 59.98 27.23
C LEU A 119 -1.28 59.99 28.76
N ARG A 120 -0.32 60.65 29.42
CA ARG A 120 -0.34 60.83 30.88
C ARG A 120 -1.55 61.64 31.31
N VAL A 121 -1.87 62.73 30.63
CA VAL A 121 -3.04 63.55 30.91
C VAL A 121 -4.34 62.80 30.74
N ILE A 122 -4.44 62.00 29.68
CA ILE A 122 -5.57 61.06 29.45
C ILE A 122 -5.64 60.05 30.59
N GLY A 123 -4.51 59.47 30.99
CA GLY A 123 -4.43 58.55 32.13
C GLY A 123 -4.92 59.17 33.45
N SER A 124 -4.73 60.48 33.64
CA SER A 124 -5.17 61.16 34.87
C SER A 124 -6.69 61.31 35.01
N VAL A 125 -7.46 61.15 33.91
CA VAL A 125 -8.92 61.24 33.96
C VAL A 125 -9.61 59.90 34.16
N ILE A 126 -8.85 58.84 34.26
CA ILE A 126 -9.36 57.52 34.57
C ILE A 126 -9.99 57.52 35.96
N LYS A 127 -11.23 57.01 36.04
CA LYS A 127 -11.99 56.95 37.31
C LYS A 127 -11.82 55.65 38.08
N ASN A 128 -11.52 54.56 37.37
CA ASN A 128 -11.34 53.25 38.03
C ASN A 128 -10.05 53.31 38.91
N PRO A 129 -10.17 53.09 40.23
CA PRO A 129 -9.05 53.23 41.15
C PRO A 129 -7.98 52.12 40.94
N GLU A 130 -8.42 50.92 40.55
CA GLU A 130 -7.49 49.80 40.31
C GLU A 130 -6.61 50.09 39.09
N ILE A 131 -7.20 50.64 38.03
CA ILE A 131 -6.44 51.05 36.85
C ILE A 131 -5.56 52.27 37.12
N GLN A 132 -6.04 53.23 37.90
CA GLN A 132 -5.22 54.37 38.30
C GLN A 132 -3.88 53.96 38.94
N ALA A 133 -3.90 52.90 39.73
CA ALA A 133 -2.71 52.35 40.38
C ALA A 133 -1.68 51.79 39.37
N ILE A 134 -2.11 51.33 38.20
CA ILE A 134 -1.27 50.69 37.19
C ILE A 134 -1.09 51.58 35.94
N VAL A 135 -1.66 52.78 35.90
CA VAL A 135 -1.47 53.71 34.77
C VAL A 135 0.00 53.91 34.41
N PRO A 136 0.94 54.13 35.32
CA PRO A 136 2.35 54.24 34.98
C PRO A 136 2.93 53.05 34.26
N VAL A 137 2.48 51.84 34.61
CA VAL A 137 2.91 50.59 33.95
C VAL A 137 2.32 50.50 32.53
N LEU A 138 1.05 50.85 32.34
CA LEU A 138 0.41 50.86 31.03
C LEU A 138 1.06 51.89 30.10
N LEU A 139 1.35 53.07 30.58
CA LEU A 139 2.00 54.11 29.78
C LEU A 139 3.42 53.72 29.36
N ARG A 140 4.20 53.11 30.26
CA ARG A 140 5.53 52.55 29.91
C ARG A 140 5.41 51.46 28.82
N ALA A 141 4.40 50.63 28.87
CA ALA A 141 4.18 49.62 27.85
C ALA A 141 3.81 50.22 26.49
N LEU A 142 3.11 51.35 26.47
CA LEU A 142 2.82 52.10 25.23
C LEU A 142 4.07 52.76 24.67
N GLU A 143 4.95 53.28 25.54
CA GLU A 143 6.22 53.92 25.15
C GLU A 143 7.27 52.93 24.70
N ASP A 144 7.38 51.78 25.37
CA ASP A 144 8.35 50.68 25.06
C ASP A 144 7.60 49.35 24.95
N PRO A 145 6.94 49.09 23.81
CA PRO A 145 6.12 47.89 23.64
C PRO A 145 6.94 46.58 23.65
N ALA A 146 8.16 46.66 23.13
CA ALA A 146 8.98 45.44 22.99
C ALA A 146 9.38 44.83 24.35
N ASN A 147 9.63 45.66 25.37
CA ASN A 147 10.18 45.21 26.65
C ASN A 147 9.18 45.29 27.81
N LYS A 148 8.13 46.10 27.71
CA LYS A 148 7.21 46.43 28.81
C LYS A 148 5.78 45.85 28.67
N THR A 149 5.42 45.32 27.48
CA THR A 149 4.08 44.79 27.26
C THR A 149 3.78 43.63 28.20
N SER A 150 4.69 42.66 28.33
CA SER A 150 4.49 41.49 29.18
C SER A 150 4.27 41.84 30.64
N ALA A 151 5.08 42.80 31.16
CA ALA A 151 4.97 43.27 32.56
C ALA A 151 3.64 43.96 32.82
N SER A 152 3.15 44.76 31.86
CA SER A 152 1.85 45.45 31.97
C SER A 152 0.67 44.50 31.94
N LEU A 153 0.71 43.48 31.09
CA LEU A 153 -0.31 42.41 31.05
C LEU A 153 -0.33 41.63 32.36
N GLN A 154 0.82 41.31 32.90
CA GLN A 154 0.93 40.63 34.18
C GLN A 154 0.31 41.45 35.30
N SER A 155 0.58 42.76 35.32
CA SER A 155 -0.03 43.67 36.28
C SER A 155 -1.55 43.74 36.17
N LEU A 156 -2.10 43.75 34.95
CA LEU A 156 -3.53 43.66 34.69
C LEU A 156 -4.14 42.35 35.19
N LEU A 157 -3.49 41.22 34.99
CA LEU A 157 -3.96 39.92 35.46
C LEU A 157 -3.92 39.78 36.98
N GLU A 158 -2.94 40.38 37.63
CA GLU A 158 -2.79 40.35 39.10
C GLU A 158 -3.73 41.32 39.82
N THR A 159 -4.28 42.31 39.09
CA THR A 159 -5.20 43.31 39.64
C THR A 159 -6.55 42.68 39.91
N LYS A 160 -7.03 42.86 41.14
CA LYS A 160 -8.38 42.44 41.54
C LYS A 160 -9.34 43.58 41.31
N PHE A 161 -10.20 43.47 40.29
CA PHE A 161 -11.15 44.50 39.96
C PHE A 161 -12.42 44.39 40.83
N VAL A 162 -12.74 45.45 41.50
CA VAL A 162 -13.99 45.64 42.25
C VAL A 162 -14.90 46.61 41.48
N HIS A 163 -14.32 47.56 40.78
CA HIS A 163 -15.04 48.57 40.01
C HIS A 163 -15.02 48.24 38.51
N PHE A 164 -16.04 48.75 37.82
CA PHE A 164 -16.05 48.63 36.35
C PHE A 164 -14.89 49.42 35.72
N ILE A 165 -14.36 48.88 34.66
CA ILE A 165 -13.36 49.53 33.84
C ILE A 165 -14.08 50.56 32.95
N ASP A 166 -13.74 51.82 33.11
CA ASP A 166 -14.33 52.93 32.35
C ASP A 166 -13.73 53.03 30.92
N ALA A 167 -14.34 53.84 30.06
CA ALA A 167 -13.90 54.00 28.69
C ALA A 167 -12.47 54.56 28.54
N PRO A 168 -12.00 55.49 29.34
CA PRO A 168 -10.62 55.92 29.32
C PRO A 168 -9.63 54.83 29.68
N SER A 169 -9.95 54.01 30.67
CA SER A 169 -9.13 52.83 31.06
C SER A 169 -9.02 51.84 29.92
N LEU A 170 -10.14 51.56 29.31
CA LEU A 170 -10.23 50.63 28.18
C LEU A 170 -9.40 51.11 26.97
N ALA A 171 -9.41 52.40 26.72
CA ALA A 171 -8.63 53.01 25.66
C ALA A 171 -7.11 52.89 25.84
N LEU A 172 -6.64 52.85 27.11
CA LEU A 172 -5.22 52.62 27.39
C LEU A 172 -4.86 51.12 27.41
N ILE A 173 -5.80 50.25 27.81
CA ILE A 173 -5.57 48.80 27.89
C ILE A 173 -5.58 48.13 26.51
N MET A 174 -6.54 48.50 25.67
CA MET A 174 -6.76 47.81 24.37
C MET A 174 -5.55 47.86 23.46
N PRO A 175 -4.84 48.95 23.24
CA PRO A 175 -3.63 48.98 22.42
C PRO A 175 -2.53 48.03 22.92
N VAL A 176 -2.35 47.93 24.24
CA VAL A 176 -1.39 46.99 24.85
C VAL A 176 -1.77 45.57 24.58
N VAL A 177 -3.03 45.21 24.76
CA VAL A 177 -3.56 43.89 24.54
C VAL A 177 -3.51 43.50 23.06
N GLN A 178 -3.93 44.38 22.15
CA GLN A 178 -3.88 44.14 20.71
C GLN A 178 -2.46 43.89 20.22
N ARG A 179 -1.50 44.64 20.71
CA ARG A 179 -0.07 44.43 20.39
C ARG A 179 0.45 43.12 20.94
N ALA A 180 -0.02 42.68 22.09
CA ALA A 180 0.38 41.42 22.70
C ALA A 180 0.02 40.19 21.85
N PHE A 181 -1.04 40.26 21.05
CA PHE A 181 -1.40 39.13 20.15
C PHE A 181 -0.34 38.84 19.07
N ILE A 182 0.48 39.83 18.70
CA ILE A 182 1.53 39.66 17.67
C ILE A 182 2.93 39.48 18.25
N MET A 183 3.06 39.46 19.58
CA MET A 183 4.34 39.27 20.25
C MET A 183 4.87 37.84 20.09
N ARG A 184 6.20 37.67 20.07
CA ARG A 184 6.83 36.34 19.90
C ARG A 184 6.60 35.40 21.10
N SER A 185 6.48 35.93 22.29
CA SER A 185 6.28 35.18 23.52
C SER A 185 4.88 34.54 23.59
N PRO A 186 4.76 33.19 23.65
CA PRO A 186 3.48 32.54 23.87
C PRO A 186 2.79 32.96 25.17
N GLU A 187 3.56 33.18 26.21
CA GLU A 187 3.02 33.66 27.51
C GLU A 187 2.34 35.02 27.40
N THR A 188 2.94 35.92 26.62
CA THR A 188 2.34 37.22 26.35
C THR A 188 1.04 37.09 25.56
N ARG A 189 0.99 36.25 24.54
CA ARG A 189 -0.25 35.99 23.77
C ARG A 189 -1.33 35.36 24.62
N LYS A 190 -0.98 34.44 25.51
CA LYS A 190 -1.94 33.86 26.49
C LYS A 190 -2.51 34.90 27.44
N MET A 191 -1.67 35.76 27.97
CA MET A 191 -2.11 36.84 28.86
C MET A 191 -3.09 37.79 28.16
N ALA A 192 -2.81 38.17 26.92
CA ALA A 192 -3.71 38.98 26.12
C ALA A 192 -5.09 38.34 25.95
N ALA A 193 -5.12 37.07 25.59
CA ALA A 193 -6.36 36.31 25.42
C ALA A 193 -7.16 36.24 26.73
N LYS A 194 -6.49 35.97 27.86
CA LYS A 194 -7.13 35.96 29.19
C LYS A 194 -7.77 37.30 29.56
N ILE A 195 -7.05 38.39 29.32
CA ILE A 195 -7.53 39.75 29.61
C ILE A 195 -8.78 40.02 28.79
N ILE A 196 -8.74 39.77 27.50
CA ILE A 196 -9.90 39.94 26.59
C ILE A 196 -11.08 39.07 27.03
N GLY A 197 -10.87 37.84 27.39
CA GLY A 197 -11.92 36.95 27.87
C GLY A 197 -12.63 37.39 29.13
N ASN A 198 -11.94 38.18 29.97
CA ASN A 198 -12.49 38.73 31.21
C ASN A 198 -13.15 40.10 31.01
N MET A 199 -12.87 40.81 29.92
CA MET A 199 -13.29 42.18 29.69
C MET A 199 -14.81 42.36 29.67
N TYR A 200 -15.55 41.41 29.11
CA TYR A 200 -17.00 41.53 29.00
C TYR A 200 -17.72 41.67 30.35
N SER A 201 -17.14 41.09 31.40
CA SER A 201 -17.71 41.12 32.74
C SER A 201 -17.27 42.36 33.53
N LEU A 202 -16.24 43.07 33.07
CA LEU A 202 -15.58 44.15 33.74
C LEU A 202 -15.92 45.54 33.13
N THR A 203 -16.48 45.55 31.92
CA THR A 203 -16.80 46.76 31.17
C THR A 203 -18.24 46.81 30.69
N ASP A 204 -18.77 48.01 30.42
CA ASP A 204 -20.04 48.15 29.70
C ASP A 204 -19.88 47.67 28.24
N GLN A 205 -20.84 46.95 27.72
CA GLN A 205 -20.85 46.48 26.33
C GLN A 205 -20.72 47.61 25.33
N LYS A 206 -21.31 48.80 25.62
CA LYS A 206 -21.22 49.97 24.74
C LYS A 206 -19.79 50.45 24.59
N ASP A 207 -19.00 50.36 25.63
CA ASP A 207 -17.60 50.80 25.64
C ASP A 207 -16.70 49.78 24.95
N LEU A 208 -17.05 48.49 25.01
CA LEU A 208 -16.27 47.39 24.41
C LEU A 208 -16.55 47.23 22.92
N THR A 209 -17.78 47.43 22.47
CA THR A 209 -18.22 47.24 21.08
C THR A 209 -17.34 47.95 20.04
N PRO A 210 -16.87 49.19 20.23
CA PRO A 210 -15.98 49.85 19.28
C PRO A 210 -14.66 49.15 19.05
N TYR A 211 -14.19 48.32 19.98
CA TYR A 211 -12.92 47.60 19.89
C TYR A 211 -13.06 46.19 19.26
N LEU A 212 -14.29 45.68 19.15
CA LEU A 212 -14.51 44.32 18.58
C LEU A 212 -13.93 44.11 17.20
N PRO A 213 -14.03 45.08 16.25
CA PRO A 213 -13.41 44.93 14.93
C PRO A 213 -11.88 44.73 14.97
N ASN A 214 -11.22 45.16 16.04
CA ASN A 214 -9.78 44.98 16.23
C ASN A 214 -9.45 43.77 17.10
N ILE A 215 -10.30 43.47 18.06
CA ILE A 215 -10.10 42.30 18.99
C ILE A 215 -10.34 40.99 18.32
N ILE A 216 -11.43 40.86 17.55
CA ILE A 216 -11.82 39.60 16.92
C ILE A 216 -10.76 39.10 15.96
N PRO A 217 -10.15 39.90 15.07
CA PRO A 217 -9.04 39.42 14.25
C PRO A 217 -7.84 38.91 15.06
N GLY A 218 -7.51 39.58 16.17
CA GLY A 218 -6.44 39.14 17.07
C GLY A 218 -6.74 37.82 17.74
N LEU A 219 -7.96 37.61 18.24
CA LEU A 219 -8.42 36.34 18.78
C LEU A 219 -8.48 35.25 17.73
N LYS A 220 -8.94 35.54 16.53
CA LYS A 220 -8.92 34.59 15.42
C LYS A 220 -7.50 34.12 15.09
N THR A 221 -6.54 35.05 15.05
CA THR A 221 -5.13 34.72 14.84
C THR A 221 -4.57 33.87 15.98
N SER A 222 -4.86 34.25 17.23
CA SER A 222 -4.42 33.49 18.41
C SER A 222 -5.09 32.13 18.53
N LEU A 223 -6.30 31.99 18.03
CA LEU A 223 -7.01 30.69 17.96
C LEU A 223 -6.31 29.70 17.03
N LEU A 224 -5.60 30.18 16.02
CA LEU A 224 -4.82 29.40 15.09
C LEU A 224 -3.32 29.34 15.44
N ASP A 225 -2.96 29.73 16.66
CA ASP A 225 -1.58 29.75 17.13
C ASP A 225 -0.94 28.36 17.12
N PRO A 226 0.36 28.26 16.77
CA PRO A 226 1.09 26.99 16.85
C PRO A 226 1.13 26.37 18.27
N VAL A 227 1.11 27.21 19.29
CA VAL A 227 1.17 26.77 20.70
C VAL A 227 -0.21 26.37 21.22
N PRO A 228 -0.39 25.13 21.66
CA PRO A 228 -1.70 24.62 22.09
C PRO A 228 -2.35 25.42 23.23
N GLU A 229 -1.56 25.87 24.20
CA GLU A 229 -2.05 26.63 25.33
C GLU A 229 -2.62 27.99 24.91
N VAL A 230 -2.02 28.64 23.91
CA VAL A 230 -2.52 29.89 23.36
C VAL A 230 -3.87 29.64 22.70
N ARG A 231 -4.02 28.59 21.90
CA ARG A 231 -5.30 28.23 21.30
C ARG A 231 -6.39 27.99 22.34
N ALA A 232 -6.06 27.25 23.39
CA ALA A 232 -7.00 26.94 24.46
C ALA A 232 -7.50 28.18 25.20
N VAL A 233 -6.60 29.08 25.54
CA VAL A 233 -6.97 30.32 26.21
C VAL A 233 -7.78 31.25 25.30
N SER A 234 -7.41 31.35 24.03
CA SER A 234 -8.12 32.14 23.02
C SER A 234 -9.52 31.61 22.76
N ALA A 235 -9.69 30.31 22.71
CA ALA A 235 -11.01 29.68 22.56
C ALA A 235 -11.92 29.97 23.74
N ARG A 236 -11.40 29.86 24.96
CA ARG A 236 -12.15 30.21 26.20
C ARG A 236 -12.53 31.67 26.21
N ALA A 237 -11.64 32.54 25.79
CA ALA A 237 -11.93 34.00 25.68
C ALA A 237 -13.07 34.28 24.71
N LEU A 238 -13.06 33.68 23.54
CA LEU A 238 -14.15 33.78 22.57
C LEU A 238 -15.47 33.26 23.14
N GLY A 239 -15.48 32.10 23.76
CA GLY A 239 -16.66 31.56 24.40
C GLY A 239 -17.23 32.45 25.49
N ALA A 240 -16.37 32.98 26.32
CA ALA A 240 -16.74 33.93 27.37
C ALA A 240 -17.36 35.23 26.82
N MET A 241 -16.78 35.76 25.76
CA MET A 241 -17.30 36.95 25.10
C MET A 241 -18.68 36.73 24.47
N VAL A 242 -18.85 35.62 23.76
CA VAL A 242 -20.12 35.23 23.14
C VAL A 242 -21.19 35.02 24.21
N ARG A 243 -20.86 34.42 25.32
CA ARG A 243 -21.77 34.27 26.47
C ARG A 243 -22.24 35.62 27.02
N GLY A 244 -21.35 36.57 27.15
CA GLY A 244 -21.65 37.86 27.73
C GLY A 244 -22.35 38.83 26.79
N MET A 245 -21.97 38.80 25.51
CA MET A 245 -22.44 39.80 24.52
C MET A 245 -23.53 39.26 23.57
N GLY A 246 -23.74 37.95 23.52
CA GLY A 246 -24.70 37.32 22.64
C GLY A 246 -24.21 37.08 21.21
N GLU A 247 -24.89 36.22 20.48
CA GLU A 247 -24.54 35.79 19.11
C GLU A 247 -24.63 36.93 18.11
N SER A 248 -25.58 37.90 18.31
CA SER A 248 -25.77 39.02 17.40
C SER A 248 -24.58 39.97 17.27
N SER A 249 -23.70 39.98 18.26
CA SER A 249 -22.47 40.79 18.23
C SER A 249 -21.35 40.12 17.41
N PHE A 250 -21.51 38.87 17.00
CA PHE A 250 -20.49 38.08 16.35
C PHE A 250 -21.07 37.36 15.13
N GLU A 251 -21.82 38.03 14.27
CA GLU A 251 -22.54 37.38 13.13
C GLU A 251 -21.65 36.55 12.20
N ASP A 252 -20.40 36.98 11.96
CA ASP A 252 -19.45 36.34 11.07
C ASP A 252 -18.59 35.26 11.76
N LEU A 253 -18.67 35.14 13.07
CA LEU A 253 -17.77 34.24 13.83
C LEU A 253 -18.04 32.77 13.61
N LEU A 254 -19.30 32.36 13.73
CA LEU A 254 -19.70 30.94 13.50
C LEU A 254 -19.43 30.48 12.07
N PRO A 255 -19.81 31.24 11.01
CA PRO A 255 -19.44 30.89 9.64
C PRO A 255 -17.93 30.79 9.44
N TRP A 256 -17.15 31.68 9.99
CA TRP A 256 -15.68 31.63 9.90
C TRP A 256 -15.11 30.40 10.62
N LEU A 257 -15.61 30.09 11.81
CA LEU A 257 -15.17 28.89 12.56
C LEU A 257 -15.49 27.62 11.79
N MET A 258 -16.68 27.51 11.21
CA MET A 258 -17.06 26.35 10.39
C MET A 258 -16.21 26.23 9.12
N GLN A 259 -15.92 27.34 8.47
CA GLN A 259 -15.06 27.35 7.29
C GLN A 259 -13.63 26.94 7.64
N THR A 260 -13.09 27.43 8.75
CA THR A 260 -11.74 27.09 9.21
C THR A 260 -11.66 25.66 9.70
N LEU A 261 -12.73 25.15 10.35
CA LEU A 261 -12.83 23.75 10.79
C LEU A 261 -12.68 22.76 9.65
N THR A 262 -13.22 23.10 8.49
CA THR A 262 -13.19 22.26 7.30
C THR A 262 -12.13 22.67 6.28
N SER A 263 -11.22 23.54 6.67
CA SER A 263 -10.16 24.07 5.83
C SER A 263 -9.08 23.03 5.54
N GLU A 264 -8.56 23.08 4.32
CA GLU A 264 -7.45 22.24 3.88
C GLU A 264 -6.07 22.70 4.40
N SER A 265 -5.98 23.91 4.99
CA SER A 265 -4.74 24.59 5.32
C SER A 265 -3.83 23.80 6.28
N SER A 266 -4.28 23.51 7.49
CA SER A 266 -3.50 22.76 8.46
C SER A 266 -4.37 22.13 9.55
N SER A 267 -3.86 21.07 10.17
CA SER A 267 -4.50 20.44 11.33
C SER A 267 -4.50 21.34 12.55
N VAL A 268 -3.53 22.23 12.67
CA VAL A 268 -3.46 23.24 13.74
C VAL A 268 -4.62 24.22 13.64
N ASP A 269 -4.89 24.70 12.43
CA ASP A 269 -6.00 25.62 12.16
C ASP A 269 -7.34 24.94 12.42
N ARG A 270 -7.53 23.70 11.99
CA ARG A 270 -8.73 22.93 12.26
C ARG A 270 -8.92 22.68 13.76
N SER A 271 -7.83 22.37 14.47
CA SER A 271 -7.85 22.18 15.92
C SER A 271 -8.26 23.45 16.67
N GLY A 272 -7.69 24.58 16.28
CA GLY A 272 -8.06 25.87 16.83
C GLY A 272 -9.52 26.22 16.57
N ALA A 273 -9.98 26.02 15.35
CA ALA A 273 -11.39 26.23 14.99
C ALA A 273 -12.35 25.31 15.74
N ALA A 274 -12.02 24.04 15.91
CA ALA A 274 -12.80 23.08 16.67
C ALA A 274 -12.92 23.49 18.14
N GLN A 275 -11.82 23.90 18.73
CA GLN A 275 -11.75 24.34 20.11
C GLN A 275 -12.53 25.63 20.32
N GLY A 276 -12.35 26.60 19.43
CA GLY A 276 -13.09 27.85 19.43
C GLY A 276 -14.59 27.66 19.23
N LEU A 277 -14.98 26.82 18.28
CA LEU A 277 -16.39 26.51 18.02
C LEU A 277 -17.04 25.83 19.23
N SER A 278 -16.35 24.90 19.87
CA SER A 278 -16.85 24.21 21.07
C SER A 278 -17.09 25.21 22.22
N GLU A 279 -16.16 26.10 22.47
CA GLU A 279 -16.28 27.14 23.51
C GLU A 279 -17.36 28.18 23.16
N VAL A 280 -17.50 28.57 21.91
CA VAL A 280 -18.54 29.47 21.45
C VAL A 280 -19.93 28.85 21.61
N VAL A 281 -20.09 27.60 21.22
CA VAL A 281 -21.35 26.86 21.45
C VAL A 281 -21.61 26.71 22.94
N GLY A 282 -20.59 26.48 23.76
CA GLY A 282 -20.67 26.50 25.22
C GLY A 282 -21.20 27.82 25.77
N GLY A 283 -20.79 28.95 25.16
CA GLY A 283 -21.30 30.26 25.45
C GLY A 283 -22.74 30.51 25.02
N LEU A 284 -23.18 29.87 23.94
CA LEU A 284 -24.53 29.99 23.38
C LEU A 284 -25.59 29.13 24.10
N GLY A 285 -25.13 28.05 24.76
CA GLY A 285 -26.01 27.22 25.56
C GLY A 285 -26.30 25.84 24.97
N VAL A 286 -26.99 25.01 25.76
CA VAL A 286 -27.28 23.60 25.46
C VAL A 286 -28.17 23.41 24.23
N GLU A 287 -29.08 24.32 23.97
CA GLU A 287 -29.97 24.24 22.78
C GLU A 287 -29.17 24.26 21.48
N LYS A 288 -28.12 25.06 21.43
CA LYS A 288 -27.21 25.14 20.27
C LYS A 288 -26.45 23.83 20.11
N LEU A 289 -26.02 23.21 21.19
CA LEU A 289 -25.40 21.89 21.19
C LEU A 289 -26.31 20.86 20.52
N HIS A 290 -27.57 20.78 20.95
CA HIS A 290 -28.54 19.82 20.43
C HIS A 290 -28.93 20.06 18.97
N LYS A 291 -28.76 21.27 18.46
CA LYS A 291 -28.95 21.60 17.05
C LYS A 291 -27.77 21.20 16.18
N LEU A 292 -26.56 21.37 16.70
CA LEU A 292 -25.32 21.12 15.93
C LEU A 292 -24.87 19.67 15.94
N MET A 293 -24.99 18.96 17.06
CA MET A 293 -24.45 17.61 17.22
C MET A 293 -25.00 16.60 16.20
N PRO A 294 -26.30 16.55 15.87
CA PRO A 294 -26.77 15.60 14.84
C PRO A 294 -26.13 15.81 13.48
N GLU A 295 -25.91 17.05 13.07
CA GLU A 295 -25.23 17.38 11.82
C GLU A 295 -23.75 16.97 11.87
N ILE A 296 -23.06 17.27 12.95
CA ILE A 296 -21.65 16.92 13.15
C ILE A 296 -21.48 15.40 13.09
N ILE A 297 -22.30 14.66 13.79
CA ILE A 297 -22.24 13.19 13.81
C ILE A 297 -22.53 12.60 12.45
N SER A 298 -23.59 13.04 11.78
CA SER A 298 -23.95 12.53 10.45
C SER A 298 -22.88 12.83 9.41
N THR A 299 -22.26 13.99 9.47
CA THR A 299 -21.16 14.36 8.57
C THR A 299 -19.91 13.56 8.86
N ALA A 300 -19.57 13.34 10.11
CA ALA A 300 -18.42 12.52 10.52
C ALA A 300 -18.55 11.05 10.10
N GLU A 301 -19.77 10.53 9.98
CA GLU A 301 -20.06 9.16 9.52
C GLU A 301 -19.93 8.98 8.00
N ARG A 302 -19.97 10.06 7.23
CA ARG A 302 -19.89 10.00 5.77
C ARG A 302 -18.52 9.55 5.30
N ASN A 303 -18.50 8.74 4.24
CA ASN A 303 -17.27 8.26 3.61
C ASN A 303 -16.89 9.06 2.35
N ASP A 304 -17.78 9.90 1.85
CA ASP A 304 -17.67 10.66 0.61
C ASP A 304 -17.13 12.10 0.81
N ILE A 305 -16.71 12.43 2.01
CA ILE A 305 -16.14 13.75 2.35
C ILE A 305 -14.62 13.75 2.25
N ALA A 306 -14.06 14.93 2.02
CA ALA A 306 -12.61 15.09 2.00
C ALA A 306 -11.98 14.80 3.39
N PRO A 307 -10.74 14.28 3.46
CA PRO A 307 -10.10 13.93 4.73
C PRO A 307 -9.99 15.10 5.71
N HIS A 308 -9.69 16.30 5.23
CA HIS A 308 -9.59 17.49 6.07
C HIS A 308 -10.94 17.91 6.68
N VAL A 309 -12.04 17.71 5.95
CA VAL A 309 -13.39 17.95 6.47
C VAL A 309 -13.71 16.94 7.58
N LYS A 310 -13.42 15.67 7.35
CA LYS A 310 -13.62 14.62 8.35
C LYS A 310 -12.78 14.87 9.60
N ASP A 311 -11.52 15.24 9.43
CA ASP A 311 -10.61 15.59 10.52
C ASP A 311 -11.19 16.71 11.40
N GLY A 312 -11.69 17.80 10.79
CA GLY A 312 -12.32 18.90 11.49
C GLY A 312 -13.54 18.49 12.31
N TYR A 313 -14.44 17.70 11.73
CA TYR A 313 -15.62 17.21 12.45
C TYR A 313 -15.28 16.24 13.57
N ILE A 314 -14.31 15.39 13.40
CA ILE A 314 -13.83 14.49 14.47
C ILE A 314 -13.18 15.30 15.61
N MET A 315 -12.49 16.39 15.32
CA MET A 315 -11.92 17.28 16.33
C MET A 315 -12.99 17.87 17.26
N MET A 316 -14.21 18.05 16.78
CA MET A 316 -15.31 18.49 17.61
C MET A 316 -15.60 17.52 18.77
N PHE A 317 -15.36 16.23 18.55
CA PHE A 317 -15.52 15.21 19.60
C PHE A 317 -14.43 15.28 20.69
N ILE A 318 -13.33 15.96 20.43
CA ILE A 318 -12.28 16.21 21.41
C ILE A 318 -12.69 17.35 22.36
N TYR A 319 -13.22 18.43 21.82
CA TYR A 319 -13.39 19.68 22.54
C TYR A 319 -14.83 19.93 23.03
N MET A 320 -15.84 19.44 22.30
CA MET A 320 -17.24 19.63 22.70
C MET A 320 -17.58 19.02 24.05
N PRO A 321 -17.08 17.83 24.41
CA PRO A 321 -17.30 17.24 25.74
C PRO A 321 -16.77 18.10 26.89
N ALA A 322 -15.65 18.81 26.67
CA ALA A 322 -15.09 19.70 27.68
C ALA A 322 -15.97 20.93 27.94
N ALA A 323 -16.63 21.43 26.90
CA ALA A 323 -17.58 22.56 27.00
C ALA A 323 -18.92 22.15 27.66
N PHE A 324 -19.34 20.89 27.48
CA PHE A 324 -20.59 20.35 27.97
C PHE A 324 -20.41 18.99 28.66
N PRO A 325 -19.77 18.93 29.84
CA PRO A 325 -19.42 17.65 30.47
C PRO A 325 -20.60 16.73 30.75
N SER A 326 -21.70 17.26 31.20
CA SER A 326 -22.91 16.47 31.56
C SER A 326 -23.91 16.34 30.39
N GLU A 327 -24.10 17.39 29.64
CA GLU A 327 -25.05 17.48 28.53
C GLU A 327 -24.64 16.69 27.29
N PHE A 328 -23.39 16.37 27.18
CA PHE A 328 -22.83 15.60 26.06
C PHE A 328 -23.08 14.08 26.17
N THR A 329 -23.41 13.60 27.35
CA THR A 329 -23.63 12.16 27.63
C THR A 329 -24.59 11.45 26.65
N PRO A 330 -25.70 12.03 26.18
CA PRO A 330 -26.57 11.38 25.19
C PRO A 330 -25.92 11.06 23.85
N TYR A 331 -24.82 11.71 23.53
CA TYR A 331 -24.14 11.55 22.25
C TYR A 331 -23.00 10.54 22.26
N ILE A 332 -22.55 10.09 23.43
CA ILE A 332 -21.38 9.22 23.58
C ILE A 332 -21.53 7.92 22.79
N GLY A 333 -22.65 7.25 22.92
CA GLY A 333 -22.90 6.01 22.18
C GLY A 333 -22.93 6.19 20.66
N GLN A 334 -23.33 7.37 20.21
CA GLN A 334 -23.43 7.70 18.77
C GLN A 334 -22.08 8.07 18.16
N ILE A 335 -21.13 8.62 18.92
CA ILE A 335 -19.85 9.11 18.40
C ILE A 335 -18.75 8.06 18.45
N ILE A 336 -18.85 7.04 19.27
CA ILE A 336 -17.80 6.00 19.38
C ILE A 336 -17.61 5.29 18.06
N ASN A 337 -18.66 4.90 17.37
CA ASN A 337 -18.54 4.21 16.08
C ASN A 337 -17.89 5.10 14.99
N PRO A 338 -18.30 6.35 14.77
CA PRO A 338 -17.55 7.27 13.91
C PRO A 338 -16.07 7.43 14.26
N ILE A 339 -15.75 7.50 15.54
CA ILE A 339 -14.36 7.59 16.02
C ILE A 339 -13.58 6.32 15.67
N LEU A 340 -14.14 5.15 15.91
CA LEU A 340 -13.50 3.88 15.60
C LEU A 340 -13.28 3.70 14.10
N LYS A 341 -14.25 4.10 13.27
CA LYS A 341 -14.10 4.09 11.81
C LYS A 341 -13.01 5.07 11.35
N ALA A 342 -12.96 6.26 11.93
CA ALA A 342 -11.93 7.25 11.63
C ALA A 342 -10.52 6.78 12.04
N LEU A 343 -10.40 5.95 13.04
CA LEU A 343 -9.13 5.30 13.45
C LEU A 343 -8.59 4.33 12.39
N ALA A 344 -9.44 3.91 11.46
CA ALA A 344 -9.07 3.09 10.32
C ALA A 344 -8.89 3.89 9.01
N ASP A 345 -9.01 5.20 9.06
CA ASP A 345 -8.90 6.06 7.88
C ASP A 345 -7.55 5.94 7.18
N GLU A 346 -7.53 6.14 5.88
CA GLU A 346 -6.29 6.09 5.08
C GLU A 346 -5.32 7.21 5.45
N ASN A 347 -5.84 8.34 5.91
CA ASN A 347 -5.04 9.51 6.28
C ASN A 347 -4.59 9.46 7.74
N GLU A 348 -3.30 9.59 7.94
CA GLU A 348 -2.67 9.55 9.27
C GLU A 348 -3.21 10.61 10.21
N TYR A 349 -3.36 11.86 9.76
CA TYR A 349 -3.85 12.94 10.59
C TYR A 349 -5.30 12.71 11.07
N VAL A 350 -6.14 12.07 10.25
CA VAL A 350 -7.50 11.66 10.68
C VAL A 350 -7.43 10.59 11.76
N ARG A 351 -6.55 9.61 11.61
CA ARG A 351 -6.34 8.58 12.63
C ARG A 351 -5.85 9.16 13.96
N GLU A 352 -4.89 10.07 13.92
CA GLU A 352 -4.37 10.74 15.13
C GLU A 352 -5.45 11.53 15.85
N THR A 353 -6.25 12.29 15.12
CA THR A 353 -7.37 13.06 15.67
C THR A 353 -8.40 12.14 16.29
N ALA A 354 -8.75 11.06 15.62
CA ALA A 354 -9.69 10.07 16.12
C ALA A 354 -9.20 9.39 17.41
N LEU A 355 -7.92 9.09 17.50
CA LEU A 355 -7.31 8.55 18.71
C LEU A 355 -7.43 9.52 19.89
N LYS A 356 -7.13 10.78 19.69
CA LYS A 356 -7.29 11.82 20.72
C LYS A 356 -8.74 11.97 21.14
N ALA A 357 -9.68 11.91 20.20
CA ALA A 357 -11.12 11.96 20.49
C ALA A 357 -11.56 10.76 21.33
N GLY A 358 -11.16 9.56 20.94
CA GLY A 358 -11.46 8.34 21.69
C GLY A 358 -10.91 8.37 23.12
N GLN A 359 -9.64 8.77 23.28
CA GLN A 359 -9.00 8.91 24.59
C GLN A 359 -9.70 9.97 25.45
N ARG A 360 -10.11 11.07 24.87
CA ARG A 360 -10.84 12.12 25.59
C ARG A 360 -12.18 11.60 26.14
N ILE A 361 -12.94 10.91 25.32
CA ILE A 361 -14.24 10.35 25.71
C ILE A 361 -14.06 9.30 26.81
N VAL A 362 -13.13 8.39 26.65
CA VAL A 362 -12.85 7.34 27.66
C VAL A 362 -12.41 7.97 28.96
N ASN A 363 -11.50 8.94 28.93
CA ASN A 363 -11.00 9.60 30.15
C ASN A 363 -12.06 10.41 30.89
N MET A 364 -12.97 11.07 30.15
CA MET A 364 -14.02 11.89 30.76
C MET A 364 -15.21 11.07 31.29
N TYR A 365 -15.57 10.00 30.62
CA TYR A 365 -16.83 9.28 30.84
C TYR A 365 -16.68 7.83 31.30
N ALA A 366 -15.46 7.40 31.64
CA ALA A 366 -15.17 6.02 32.01
C ALA A 366 -16.09 5.47 33.12
N GLU A 367 -16.41 6.27 34.12
CA GLU A 367 -17.21 5.84 35.27
C GLU A 367 -18.70 6.05 35.03
N SER A 368 -19.10 7.09 34.33
CA SER A 368 -20.48 7.53 34.18
C SER A 368 -21.20 6.94 32.96
N ALA A 369 -20.46 6.49 31.94
CA ALA A 369 -21.02 6.07 30.67
C ALA A 369 -20.50 4.72 30.17
N ILE A 370 -20.08 3.85 31.07
CA ILE A 370 -19.58 2.49 30.73
C ILE A 370 -20.61 1.72 29.89
N ALA A 371 -21.88 1.82 30.22
CA ALA A 371 -22.94 1.15 29.47
C ALA A 371 -23.10 1.61 28.03
N LEU A 372 -22.66 2.83 27.71
CA LEU A 372 -22.69 3.40 26.37
C LEU A 372 -21.40 3.13 25.60
N LEU A 373 -20.24 3.11 26.29
CA LEU A 373 -18.93 2.92 25.70
C LEU A 373 -18.61 1.45 25.37
N LEU A 374 -18.86 0.56 26.31
CA LEU A 374 -18.47 -0.85 26.19
C LEU A 374 -19.07 -1.57 24.99
N PRO A 375 -20.35 -1.46 24.66
CA PRO A 375 -20.91 -2.20 23.53
C PRO A 375 -20.22 -1.89 22.22
N GLU A 376 -19.88 -0.64 21.99
CA GLU A 376 -19.22 -0.21 20.76
C GLU A 376 -17.74 -0.63 20.72
N LEU A 377 -17.05 -0.57 21.87
CA LEU A 377 -15.68 -1.06 21.98
C LEU A 377 -15.60 -2.59 21.83
N GLU A 378 -16.53 -3.31 22.40
CA GLU A 378 -16.62 -4.77 22.23
C GLU A 378 -16.84 -5.16 20.75
N LYS A 379 -17.73 -4.46 20.03
CA LYS A 379 -17.90 -4.67 18.59
C LYS A 379 -16.63 -4.37 17.82
N GLY A 380 -15.91 -3.31 18.18
CA GLY A 380 -14.65 -2.94 17.55
C GLY A 380 -13.53 -3.97 17.72
N LEU A 381 -13.55 -4.76 18.79
CA LEU A 381 -12.58 -5.86 19.00
C LEU A 381 -12.67 -6.95 17.94
N PHE A 382 -13.81 -7.11 17.29
CA PHE A 382 -14.06 -8.14 16.28
C PHE A 382 -14.27 -7.54 14.87
N ASP A 383 -13.96 -6.28 14.66
CA ASP A 383 -14.05 -5.63 13.36
C ASP A 383 -13.09 -6.27 12.35
N ASP A 384 -13.45 -6.26 11.08
CA ASP A 384 -12.61 -6.81 10.01
C ASP A 384 -11.33 -5.98 9.78
N ASN A 385 -11.37 -4.69 10.08
CA ASN A 385 -10.22 -3.81 9.95
C ASN A 385 -9.32 -3.88 11.20
N TRP A 386 -8.07 -4.25 11.01
CA TRP A 386 -7.10 -4.38 12.11
C TRP A 386 -6.87 -3.06 12.88
N ARG A 387 -6.99 -1.91 12.23
CA ARG A 387 -6.81 -0.61 12.88
C ARG A 387 -7.95 -0.32 13.85
N ILE A 388 -9.18 -0.69 13.50
CA ILE A 388 -10.33 -0.58 14.41
C ILE A 388 -10.14 -1.51 15.60
N ARG A 389 -9.70 -2.75 15.36
CA ARG A 389 -9.37 -3.69 16.44
C ARG A 389 -8.28 -3.15 17.36
N PHE A 390 -7.19 -2.67 16.80
CA PHE A 390 -6.07 -2.07 17.55
C PHE A 390 -6.52 -0.91 18.42
N SER A 391 -7.26 0.01 17.86
CA SER A 391 -7.75 1.20 18.53
C SER A 391 -8.79 0.86 19.60
N SER A 392 -9.65 -0.12 19.32
CA SER A 392 -10.61 -0.64 20.29
C SER A 392 -9.92 -1.27 21.50
N VAL A 393 -8.85 -2.02 21.28
CA VAL A 393 -8.01 -2.56 22.35
C VAL A 393 -7.37 -1.45 23.17
N GLN A 394 -6.83 -0.42 22.53
CA GLN A 394 -6.22 0.70 23.23
C GLN A 394 -7.23 1.49 24.06
N LEU A 395 -8.37 1.84 23.48
CA LEU A 395 -9.43 2.58 24.20
C LEU A 395 -10.04 1.75 25.33
N LEU A 396 -10.22 0.47 25.09
CA LEU A 396 -10.69 -0.45 26.13
C LEU A 396 -9.66 -0.58 27.26
N GLY A 397 -8.37 -0.62 26.92
CA GLY A 397 -7.28 -0.57 27.89
C GLY A 397 -7.34 0.68 28.73
N ASP A 398 -7.46 1.84 28.11
CA ASP A 398 -7.57 3.13 28.81
C ASP A 398 -8.79 3.16 29.75
N LEU A 399 -9.92 2.63 29.30
CA LEU A 399 -11.13 2.49 30.13
C LEU A 399 -10.88 1.60 31.36
N LEU A 400 -10.27 0.43 31.16
CA LEU A 400 -9.97 -0.49 32.23
C LEU A 400 -8.92 0.06 33.21
N TYR A 401 -7.92 0.77 32.73
CA TYR A 401 -6.93 1.45 33.58
C TYR A 401 -7.57 2.52 34.44
N ARG A 402 -8.48 3.27 33.85
CA ARG A 402 -9.22 4.31 34.58
C ARG A 402 -10.11 3.71 35.70
N ILE A 403 -10.83 2.64 35.40
CA ILE A 403 -11.70 1.94 36.36
C ILE A 403 -10.87 1.28 37.46
N SER A 404 -9.77 0.64 37.11
CA SER A 404 -8.94 -0.13 38.04
C SER A 404 -7.97 0.73 38.87
N GLY A 405 -7.78 1.99 38.50
CA GLY A 405 -6.79 2.89 39.11
C GLY A 405 -5.34 2.53 38.78
N VAL A 406 -5.10 1.64 37.83
CA VAL A 406 -3.76 1.25 37.38
C VAL A 406 -3.28 2.20 36.31
N SER A 407 -2.02 2.62 36.40
CA SER A 407 -1.39 3.42 35.34
C SER A 407 -1.00 2.54 34.16
N GLY A 408 -1.60 2.79 33.01
CA GLY A 408 -1.24 2.12 31.75
C GLY A 408 0.17 2.46 31.23
N LYS A 409 0.88 3.34 31.92
CA LYS A 409 2.25 3.74 31.60
C LYS A 409 3.33 2.80 32.19
N MET A 410 2.94 1.72 32.82
CA MET A 410 3.92 0.72 33.26
C MET A 410 4.60 0.14 32.03
N THR A 411 5.91 0.25 31.96
CA THR A 411 6.70 -0.28 30.85
C THR A 411 6.69 -1.81 30.87
N THR A 412 6.02 -2.40 29.93
CA THR A 412 5.98 -3.86 29.72
C THR A 412 6.98 -4.33 28.67
N GLU A 413 7.79 -3.42 28.13
CA GLU A 413 8.72 -3.71 27.04
C GLU A 413 9.74 -4.80 27.34
N THR A 414 10.16 -4.91 28.58
CA THR A 414 11.12 -5.92 29.05
C THR A 414 10.46 -7.09 29.79
N ALA A 415 9.13 -7.05 29.95
CA ALA A 415 8.41 -8.09 30.67
C ALA A 415 8.17 -9.33 29.77
N SER A 416 8.26 -10.53 30.37
CA SER A 416 7.90 -11.76 29.66
C SER A 416 6.39 -11.83 29.39
N GLU A 417 5.98 -12.73 28.48
CA GLU A 417 4.54 -12.92 28.18
C GLU A 417 3.71 -13.34 29.40
N ASP A 418 4.34 -13.98 30.37
CA ASP A 418 3.66 -14.50 31.55
C ASP A 418 3.61 -13.52 32.74
N ASP A 419 4.24 -12.36 32.60
CA ASP A 419 4.23 -11.34 33.64
C ASP A 419 2.86 -10.65 33.70
N ASN A 420 2.32 -10.48 34.90
CA ASN A 420 1.07 -9.80 35.18
C ASN A 420 1.28 -8.72 36.25
N PHE A 421 0.83 -7.52 35.98
CA PHE A 421 0.97 -6.33 36.85
C PHE A 421 -0.34 -5.91 37.52
N GLY A 422 -1.43 -6.61 37.29
CA GLY A 422 -2.71 -6.37 37.95
C GLY A 422 -2.63 -6.63 39.45
N THR A 423 -3.48 -5.96 40.22
CA THR A 423 -3.63 -6.16 41.65
C THR A 423 -5.03 -6.70 41.97
N GLU A 424 -5.19 -7.32 43.13
CA GLU A 424 -6.52 -7.79 43.59
C GLU A 424 -7.51 -6.62 43.77
N GLN A 425 -7.00 -5.42 44.10
CA GLN A 425 -7.82 -4.21 44.19
C GLN A 425 -8.34 -3.79 42.82
N SER A 426 -7.49 -3.82 41.79
CA SER A 426 -7.89 -3.50 40.42
C SER A 426 -8.86 -4.54 39.87
N HIS A 427 -8.64 -5.81 40.13
CA HIS A 427 -9.57 -6.88 39.80
C HIS A 427 -10.96 -6.67 40.41
N THR A 428 -11.02 -6.37 41.69
CA THR A 428 -12.28 -6.09 42.41
C THR A 428 -12.97 -4.85 41.85
N ALA A 429 -12.22 -3.79 41.57
CA ALA A 429 -12.75 -2.56 40.99
C ALA A 429 -13.38 -2.79 39.60
N ILE A 430 -12.73 -3.58 38.74
CA ILE A 430 -13.27 -3.94 37.43
C ILE A 430 -14.59 -4.73 37.57
N ILE A 431 -14.63 -5.73 38.43
CA ILE A 431 -15.85 -6.52 38.67
C ILE A 431 -16.98 -5.64 39.20
N ARG A 432 -16.67 -4.73 40.11
CA ARG A 432 -17.67 -3.83 40.70
C ARG A 432 -18.24 -2.87 39.64
N SER A 433 -17.41 -2.35 38.77
CA SER A 433 -17.80 -1.36 37.76
C SER A 433 -18.53 -1.98 36.57
N LEU A 434 -18.07 -3.12 36.07
CA LEU A 434 -18.56 -3.78 34.87
C LEU A 434 -19.62 -4.86 35.17
N GLY A 435 -19.55 -5.52 36.33
CA GLY A 435 -20.25 -6.77 36.58
C GLY A 435 -19.48 -7.97 36.01
N ALA A 436 -19.74 -9.15 36.57
CA ALA A 436 -19.01 -10.36 36.20
C ALA A 436 -19.17 -10.74 34.72
N GLU A 437 -20.38 -10.62 34.18
CA GLU A 437 -20.67 -11.00 32.79
C GLU A 437 -19.94 -10.11 31.77
N ARG A 438 -20.00 -8.81 31.93
CA ARG A 438 -19.32 -7.85 31.04
C ARG A 438 -17.81 -7.98 31.17
N ARG A 439 -17.30 -8.14 32.38
CA ARG A 439 -15.88 -8.39 32.62
C ARG A 439 -15.42 -9.63 31.87
N ASN A 440 -16.15 -10.71 31.93
CA ASN A 440 -15.81 -11.95 31.26
C ASN A 440 -15.77 -11.78 29.74
N ARG A 441 -16.73 -11.09 29.16
CA ARG A 441 -16.75 -10.80 27.71
C ARG A 441 -15.56 -9.93 27.26
N VAL A 442 -15.29 -8.88 28.02
CA VAL A 442 -14.17 -7.96 27.73
C VAL A 442 -12.83 -8.69 27.80
N LEU A 443 -12.59 -9.43 28.87
CA LEU A 443 -11.35 -10.17 29.05
C LEU A 443 -11.21 -11.31 28.03
N ALA A 444 -12.30 -11.98 27.68
CA ALA A 444 -12.29 -13.00 26.63
C ALA A 444 -11.92 -12.41 25.28
N GLY A 445 -12.49 -11.26 24.92
CA GLY A 445 -12.14 -10.53 23.70
C GLY A 445 -10.68 -10.07 23.66
N LEU A 446 -10.16 -9.56 24.76
CA LEU A 446 -8.74 -9.18 24.90
C LEU A 446 -7.81 -10.39 24.80
N TYR A 447 -8.19 -11.50 25.41
CA TYR A 447 -7.39 -12.73 25.32
C TYR A 447 -7.30 -13.24 23.89
N MET A 448 -8.40 -13.23 23.16
CA MET A 448 -8.41 -13.56 21.73
C MET A 448 -7.54 -12.59 20.91
N GLY A 449 -7.54 -11.31 21.25
CA GLY A 449 -6.71 -10.29 20.61
C GLY A 449 -5.22 -10.56 20.72
N ARG A 450 -4.77 -11.31 21.73
CA ARG A 450 -3.37 -11.74 21.89
C ARG A 450 -2.92 -12.71 20.77
N SER A 451 -3.86 -13.31 20.08
CA SER A 451 -3.63 -14.22 18.95
C SER A 451 -3.99 -13.61 17.61
N ASP A 452 -4.24 -12.32 17.53
CA ASP A 452 -4.65 -11.61 16.32
C ASP A 452 -3.65 -11.81 15.17
N VAL A 453 -4.14 -11.71 13.94
CA VAL A 453 -3.31 -11.77 12.74
C VAL A 453 -2.37 -10.59 12.63
N SER A 454 -2.77 -9.42 13.13
CA SER A 454 -1.96 -8.20 13.19
C SER A 454 -1.04 -8.20 14.40
N LEU A 455 0.25 -7.98 14.17
CA LEU A 455 1.25 -7.83 15.24
C LEU A 455 0.89 -6.68 16.20
N MET A 456 0.41 -5.55 15.66
CA MET A 456 0.05 -4.38 16.44
C MET A 456 -1.09 -4.67 17.42
N VAL A 457 -2.11 -5.39 16.97
CA VAL A 457 -3.24 -5.81 17.82
C VAL A 457 -2.76 -6.80 18.89
N ARG A 458 -1.93 -7.78 18.52
CA ARG A 458 -1.37 -8.75 19.49
C ARG A 458 -0.59 -8.05 20.60
N GLN A 459 0.29 -7.14 20.25
CA GLN A 459 1.09 -6.40 21.24
C GLN A 459 0.24 -5.52 22.14
N ALA A 460 -0.73 -4.80 21.58
CA ALA A 460 -1.65 -3.98 22.35
C ALA A 460 -2.50 -4.81 23.32
N ALA A 461 -3.07 -5.91 22.84
CA ALA A 461 -3.87 -6.81 23.67
C ALA A 461 -3.04 -7.46 24.78
N LEU A 462 -1.82 -7.86 24.49
CA LEU A 462 -0.89 -8.41 25.47
C LEU A 462 -0.53 -7.38 26.54
N HIS A 463 -0.26 -6.14 26.14
CA HIS A 463 0.03 -5.05 27.08
C HIS A 463 -1.15 -4.81 28.04
N VAL A 464 -2.35 -4.66 27.48
CA VAL A 464 -3.57 -4.45 28.31
C VAL A 464 -3.79 -5.63 29.24
N TRP A 465 -3.65 -6.86 28.74
CA TRP A 465 -3.81 -8.07 29.54
C TRP A 465 -2.86 -8.12 30.73
N LYS A 466 -1.57 -7.87 30.49
CA LYS A 466 -0.55 -7.87 31.55
C LYS A 466 -0.82 -6.84 32.65
N VAL A 467 -1.29 -5.67 32.27
CA VAL A 467 -1.55 -4.58 33.24
C VAL A 467 -2.82 -4.83 34.06
N VAL A 468 -3.83 -5.44 33.46
CA VAL A 468 -5.17 -5.59 34.07
C VAL A 468 -5.31 -6.89 34.83
N VAL A 469 -4.67 -7.97 34.40
CA VAL A 469 -4.85 -9.32 34.94
C VAL A 469 -3.81 -9.62 36.01
N THR A 470 -4.26 -10.18 37.14
CA THR A 470 -3.40 -10.58 38.24
C THR A 470 -2.76 -11.95 38.05
N ASN A 471 -3.54 -12.92 37.56
CA ASN A 471 -3.09 -14.29 37.36
C ASN A 471 -3.83 -14.86 36.13
N THR A 472 -3.08 -15.13 35.06
CA THR A 472 -3.65 -15.58 33.80
C THR A 472 -4.37 -16.94 33.91
N PRO A 473 -3.80 -18.00 34.50
CA PRO A 473 -4.53 -19.27 34.61
C PRO A 473 -5.83 -19.19 35.41
N ARG A 474 -5.83 -18.43 36.50
CA ARG A 474 -7.03 -18.22 37.34
C ARG A 474 -8.11 -17.47 36.53
N THR A 475 -7.73 -16.36 35.89
CA THR A 475 -8.66 -15.54 35.13
C THR A 475 -9.20 -16.30 33.91
N LEU A 476 -8.41 -17.10 33.24
CA LEU A 476 -8.86 -17.95 32.13
C LEU A 476 -9.92 -18.97 32.58
N ARG A 477 -9.75 -19.57 33.75
CA ARG A 477 -10.77 -20.49 34.30
C ARG A 477 -12.07 -19.78 34.60
N GLU A 478 -12.01 -18.56 35.10
CA GLU A 478 -13.21 -17.74 35.42
C GLU A 478 -13.97 -17.32 34.16
N ILE A 479 -13.25 -17.00 33.06
CA ILE A 479 -13.86 -16.53 31.81
C ILE A 479 -14.10 -17.66 30.78
N LEU A 480 -13.72 -18.88 31.09
CA LEU A 480 -13.70 -20.02 30.16
C LEU A 480 -15.03 -20.26 29.43
N PRO A 481 -16.22 -20.28 30.10
CA PRO A 481 -17.49 -20.44 29.39
C PRO A 481 -17.76 -19.36 28.36
N THR A 482 -17.50 -18.10 28.69
CA THR A 482 -17.68 -16.96 27.78
C THR A 482 -16.68 -17.01 26.65
N LEU A 483 -15.42 -17.35 26.92
CA LEU A 483 -14.37 -17.50 25.94
C LEU A 483 -14.71 -18.61 24.92
N PHE A 484 -15.20 -19.76 25.37
CA PHE A 484 -15.64 -20.83 24.49
C PHE A 484 -16.78 -20.41 23.57
N GLY A 485 -17.76 -19.68 24.08
CA GLY A 485 -18.84 -19.14 23.24
C GLY A 485 -18.32 -18.23 22.13
N LEU A 486 -17.40 -17.35 22.45
CA LEU A 486 -16.77 -16.47 21.47
C LEU A 486 -15.90 -17.25 20.46
N LEU A 487 -15.13 -18.23 20.94
CA LEU A 487 -14.28 -19.06 20.06
C LEU A 487 -15.12 -19.88 19.08
N LEU A 488 -16.19 -20.50 19.52
CA LEU A 488 -17.11 -21.22 18.63
C LEU A 488 -17.74 -20.30 17.60
N GLY A 489 -18.18 -19.12 18.01
CA GLY A 489 -18.71 -18.10 17.09
C GLY A 489 -17.68 -17.65 16.05
N CYS A 490 -16.44 -17.46 16.44
CA CYS A 490 -15.35 -17.09 15.54
C CYS A 490 -14.92 -18.24 14.60
N LEU A 491 -14.94 -19.47 15.08
CA LEU A 491 -14.69 -20.65 14.25
C LEU A 491 -15.77 -20.84 13.18
N ALA A 492 -17.00 -20.42 13.44
CA ALA A 492 -18.11 -20.43 12.48
C ALA A 492 -18.17 -19.17 11.61
N SER A 493 -17.27 -18.22 11.78
CA SER A 493 -17.25 -16.96 11.01
C SER A 493 -16.91 -17.19 9.54
N THR A 494 -17.45 -16.35 8.66
CA THR A 494 -17.08 -16.29 7.25
C THR A 494 -15.67 -15.74 7.03
N SER A 495 -15.13 -14.98 7.98
CA SER A 495 -13.78 -14.44 7.95
C SER A 495 -12.74 -15.50 8.29
N PHE A 496 -11.83 -15.78 7.36
CA PHE A 496 -10.70 -16.68 7.59
C PHE A 496 -9.80 -16.22 8.75
N ASP A 497 -9.56 -14.92 8.85
CA ASP A 497 -8.73 -14.34 9.92
C ASP A 497 -9.33 -14.58 11.30
N LYS A 498 -10.65 -14.45 11.45
CA LYS A 498 -11.34 -14.74 12.70
C LYS A 498 -11.24 -16.22 13.08
N ARG A 499 -11.39 -17.12 12.10
CA ARG A 499 -11.20 -18.57 12.33
C ARG A 499 -9.78 -18.87 12.79
N GLN A 500 -8.78 -18.27 12.16
CA GLN A 500 -7.38 -18.44 12.52
C GLN A 500 -7.05 -17.91 13.92
N VAL A 501 -7.58 -16.75 14.27
CA VAL A 501 -7.41 -16.16 15.61
C VAL A 501 -8.03 -17.07 16.67
N ALA A 502 -9.23 -17.57 16.44
CA ALA A 502 -9.89 -18.51 17.36
C ALA A 502 -9.08 -19.80 17.53
N ALA A 503 -8.55 -20.34 16.45
CA ALA A 503 -7.72 -21.54 16.49
C ALA A 503 -6.43 -21.33 17.28
N ARG A 504 -5.73 -20.24 17.07
CA ARG A 504 -4.52 -19.88 17.83
C ARG A 504 -4.81 -19.65 19.29
N THR A 505 -5.97 -19.04 19.59
CA THR A 505 -6.42 -18.84 20.98
C THR A 505 -6.68 -20.18 21.68
N LEU A 506 -7.27 -21.13 20.98
CA LEU A 506 -7.45 -22.50 21.51
C LEU A 506 -6.10 -23.14 21.85
N GLY A 507 -5.12 -23.04 20.97
CA GLY A 507 -3.78 -23.55 21.23
C GLY A 507 -3.11 -22.89 22.44
N ASP A 508 -3.22 -21.58 22.56
CA ASP A 508 -2.69 -20.83 23.71
C ASP A 508 -3.41 -21.21 25.02
N LEU A 509 -4.73 -21.38 24.94
CA LEU A 509 -5.55 -21.79 26.08
C LEU A 509 -5.12 -23.15 26.63
N VAL A 510 -4.90 -24.11 25.75
CA VAL A 510 -4.38 -25.43 26.14
C VAL A 510 -2.99 -25.29 26.77
N ARG A 511 -2.14 -24.45 26.23
CA ARG A 511 -0.79 -24.22 26.76
C ARG A 511 -0.82 -23.62 28.18
N LYS A 512 -1.73 -22.68 28.44
CA LYS A 512 -1.83 -21.94 29.70
C LYS A 512 -2.59 -22.71 30.81
N LEU A 513 -3.62 -23.44 30.46
CA LEU A 513 -4.45 -24.21 31.40
C LEU A 513 -3.97 -25.67 31.56
N GLY A 514 -3.10 -26.11 30.68
CA GLY A 514 -2.66 -27.50 30.60
C GLY A 514 -3.65 -28.38 29.83
N GLU A 515 -3.27 -29.61 29.67
CA GLU A 515 -3.96 -30.60 28.84
C GLU A 515 -5.30 -31.08 29.42
N ARG A 516 -5.60 -30.74 30.66
CA ARG A 516 -6.84 -31.13 31.35
C ARG A 516 -8.11 -30.57 30.69
N VAL A 517 -7.97 -29.54 29.89
CA VAL A 517 -9.09 -28.90 29.19
C VAL A 517 -9.41 -29.60 27.85
N LEU A 518 -8.52 -30.44 27.33
CA LEU A 518 -8.71 -31.14 26.05
C LEU A 518 -9.94 -32.05 26.01
N PRO A 519 -10.26 -32.85 27.05
CA PRO A 519 -11.48 -33.67 27.07
C PRO A 519 -12.76 -32.87 26.85
N GLU A 520 -12.78 -31.59 27.20
CA GLU A 520 -13.93 -30.69 27.02
C GLU A 520 -13.95 -30.07 25.62
N ILE A 521 -12.81 -29.78 25.05
CA ILE A 521 -12.66 -29.07 23.76
C ILE A 521 -12.84 -30.01 22.56
N ILE A 522 -12.19 -31.17 22.57
CA ILE A 522 -12.13 -32.04 21.39
C ILE A 522 -13.52 -32.54 20.95
N PRO A 523 -14.42 -32.98 21.82
CA PRO A 523 -15.77 -33.35 21.40
C PRO A 523 -16.57 -32.24 20.74
N ILE A 524 -16.32 -30.98 21.15
CA ILE A 524 -16.97 -29.81 20.57
C ILE A 524 -16.47 -29.59 19.15
N LEU A 525 -15.17 -29.71 18.93
CA LEU A 525 -14.55 -29.57 17.61
C LEU A 525 -14.97 -30.69 16.66
N GLU A 526 -15.04 -31.92 17.11
CA GLU A 526 -15.55 -33.05 16.33
C GLU A 526 -16.98 -32.85 15.85
N ARG A 527 -17.86 -32.32 16.71
CA ARG A 527 -19.22 -31.97 16.31
C ARG A 527 -19.26 -30.84 15.28
N GLY A 528 -18.34 -29.90 15.36
CA GLY A 528 -18.20 -28.82 14.38
C GLY A 528 -17.88 -29.29 12.97
N LEU A 529 -17.20 -30.43 12.81
CA LEU A 529 -16.93 -31.04 11.49
C LEU A 529 -18.17 -31.65 10.84
N ASN A 530 -19.19 -31.96 11.60
CA ASN A 530 -20.48 -32.45 11.10
C ASN A 530 -21.44 -31.29 10.75
N SER A 531 -21.02 -30.04 10.89
CA SER A 531 -21.81 -28.86 10.54
C SER A 531 -22.02 -28.75 9.03
N ASP A 532 -23.17 -28.26 8.61
CA ASP A 532 -23.48 -27.93 7.23
C ASP A 532 -22.70 -26.71 6.72
N GLN A 533 -22.16 -25.87 7.62
CA GLN A 533 -21.41 -24.68 7.28
C GLN A 533 -19.92 -24.99 7.04
N ALA A 534 -19.47 -24.73 5.83
CA ALA A 534 -18.07 -24.92 5.44
C ALA A 534 -17.09 -24.10 6.30
N ASP A 535 -17.45 -22.88 6.65
CA ASP A 535 -16.63 -21.99 7.47
C ASP A 535 -16.36 -22.60 8.86
N GLN A 536 -17.37 -23.21 9.45
CA GLN A 536 -17.22 -23.88 10.74
C GLN A 536 -16.30 -25.12 10.62
N ARG A 537 -16.47 -25.92 9.58
CA ARG A 537 -15.58 -27.08 9.33
C ARG A 537 -14.13 -26.64 9.14
N GLN A 538 -13.89 -25.58 8.37
CA GLN A 538 -12.55 -25.00 8.19
C GLN A 538 -11.97 -24.50 9.52
N GLY A 539 -12.75 -23.79 10.29
CA GLY A 539 -12.34 -23.28 11.61
C GLY A 539 -11.95 -24.40 12.56
N VAL A 540 -12.68 -25.50 12.54
CA VAL A 540 -12.37 -26.70 13.35
C VAL A 540 -11.03 -27.30 12.94
N CYS A 541 -10.75 -27.43 11.64
CA CYS A 541 -9.46 -27.92 11.15
C CYS A 541 -8.30 -27.04 11.62
N ILE A 542 -8.46 -25.73 11.56
CA ILE A 542 -7.45 -24.78 12.05
C ILE A 542 -7.26 -24.94 13.56
N GLY A 543 -8.37 -25.06 14.30
CA GLY A 543 -8.36 -25.27 15.75
C GLY A 543 -7.66 -26.55 16.17
N LEU A 544 -7.91 -27.64 15.49
CA LEU A 544 -7.23 -28.93 15.75
C LEU A 544 -5.72 -28.84 15.48
N SER A 545 -5.31 -28.16 14.41
CA SER A 545 -3.91 -27.92 14.10
C SER A 545 -3.19 -27.18 15.21
N GLU A 546 -3.78 -26.09 15.71
CA GLU A 546 -3.20 -25.29 16.79
C GLU A 546 -3.17 -26.06 18.13
N ILE A 547 -4.18 -26.84 18.42
CA ILE A 547 -4.20 -27.69 19.62
C ILE A 547 -3.07 -28.71 19.57
N MET A 548 -2.89 -29.39 18.45
CA MET A 548 -1.81 -30.37 18.29
C MET A 548 -0.44 -29.75 18.41
N ALA A 549 -0.24 -28.54 17.88
CA ALA A 549 1.02 -27.80 18.02
C ALA A 549 1.29 -27.35 19.47
N SER A 550 0.27 -27.24 20.32
CA SER A 550 0.36 -26.72 21.68
C SER A 550 0.30 -27.80 22.77
N THR A 551 0.12 -29.02 22.36
CA THR A 551 -0.13 -30.18 23.27
C THR A 551 1.05 -31.15 23.23
N SER A 552 1.25 -31.90 24.31
CA SER A 552 2.25 -32.96 24.33
C SER A 552 1.90 -34.11 23.38
N LYS A 553 2.92 -34.78 22.89
CA LYS A 553 2.77 -35.89 21.99
C LYS A 553 1.89 -37.01 22.60
N ASP A 554 2.05 -37.28 23.89
CA ASP A 554 1.31 -38.34 24.59
C ASP A 554 -0.17 -38.07 24.64
N MET A 555 -0.57 -36.79 24.83
CA MET A 555 -1.98 -36.40 24.82
C MET A 555 -2.60 -36.47 23.43
N VAL A 556 -1.88 -36.09 22.39
CA VAL A 556 -2.35 -36.28 21.00
C VAL A 556 -2.56 -37.74 20.71
N LEU A 557 -1.67 -38.62 21.17
CA LEU A 557 -1.83 -40.07 21.04
C LEU A 557 -3.07 -40.63 21.73
N THR A 558 -3.50 -39.98 22.84
CA THR A 558 -4.72 -40.35 23.54
C THR A 558 -5.97 -40.09 22.68
N PHE A 559 -5.99 -39.07 21.89
CA PHE A 559 -7.11 -38.67 21.03
C PHE A 559 -6.94 -39.03 19.56
N VAL A 560 -5.88 -39.76 19.20
CA VAL A 560 -5.55 -40.06 17.82
C VAL A 560 -6.66 -40.82 17.10
N ASN A 561 -7.35 -41.72 17.79
CA ASN A 561 -8.45 -42.50 17.21
C ASN A 561 -9.66 -41.61 16.81
N SER A 562 -9.86 -40.48 17.47
CA SER A 562 -10.86 -39.48 17.10
C SER A 562 -10.33 -38.51 16.04
N LEU A 563 -9.08 -38.12 16.12
CA LEU A 563 -8.46 -37.14 15.24
C LEU A 563 -8.24 -37.66 13.83
N VAL A 564 -7.77 -38.87 13.64
CA VAL A 564 -7.47 -39.45 12.31
C VAL A 564 -8.69 -39.51 11.41
N PRO A 565 -9.84 -40.07 11.81
CA PRO A 565 -11.05 -40.07 10.98
C PRO A 565 -11.54 -38.67 10.65
N THR A 566 -11.39 -37.75 11.58
CA THR A 566 -11.78 -36.35 11.43
C THR A 566 -10.98 -35.62 10.36
N VAL A 567 -9.65 -35.73 10.41
CA VAL A 567 -8.75 -35.15 9.41
C VAL A 567 -8.98 -35.81 8.03
N ARG A 568 -9.14 -37.14 7.99
CA ARG A 568 -9.41 -37.83 6.75
C ARG A 568 -10.68 -37.34 6.06
N ARG A 569 -11.77 -37.20 6.81
CA ARG A 569 -13.03 -36.67 6.27
C ARG A 569 -12.85 -35.26 5.73
N ALA A 570 -12.17 -34.40 6.47
CA ALA A 570 -11.94 -33.02 6.08
C ALA A 570 -11.03 -32.87 4.85
N LEU A 571 -10.09 -33.79 4.63
CA LEU A 571 -9.25 -33.82 3.44
C LEU A 571 -10.03 -34.14 2.16
N SER A 572 -11.21 -34.77 2.27
CA SER A 572 -12.11 -35.06 1.15
C SER A 572 -13.36 -34.19 1.15
N ASP A 573 -13.35 -33.08 1.85
CA ASP A 573 -14.49 -32.15 1.94
C ASP A 573 -14.86 -31.53 0.57
N PRO A 574 -16.14 -31.32 0.28
CA PRO A 574 -16.56 -30.67 -0.97
C PRO A 574 -16.02 -29.27 -1.16
N VAL A 575 -15.67 -28.55 -0.10
CA VAL A 575 -15.19 -27.17 -0.14
C VAL A 575 -13.67 -27.13 -0.10
N LEU A 576 -13.07 -26.39 -1.04
CA LEU A 576 -11.61 -26.28 -1.20
C LEU A 576 -10.91 -25.74 0.06
N GLU A 577 -11.47 -24.70 0.66
CA GLU A 577 -10.88 -24.06 1.84
C GLU A 577 -10.78 -25.01 3.04
N VAL A 578 -11.76 -25.88 3.18
CA VAL A 578 -11.74 -26.93 4.21
C VAL A 578 -10.63 -27.94 3.93
N ARG A 579 -10.47 -28.38 2.68
CA ARG A 579 -9.38 -29.28 2.27
C ARG A 579 -8.00 -28.69 2.52
N MET A 580 -7.82 -27.40 2.19
CA MET A 580 -6.56 -26.69 2.43
C MET A 580 -6.21 -26.64 3.92
N SER A 581 -7.18 -26.34 4.76
CA SER A 581 -7.00 -26.28 6.21
C SER A 581 -6.76 -27.69 6.78
N ALA A 582 -7.45 -28.70 6.27
CA ALA A 582 -7.26 -30.09 6.66
C ALA A 582 -5.86 -30.62 6.31
N ALA A 583 -5.27 -30.18 5.19
CA ALA A 583 -3.90 -30.52 4.82
C ALA A 583 -2.88 -29.97 5.81
N LYS A 584 -3.07 -28.75 6.30
CA LYS A 584 -2.25 -28.16 7.38
C LYS A 584 -2.43 -28.93 8.69
N THR A 585 -3.64 -29.34 8.98
CA THR A 585 -3.96 -30.17 10.15
C THR A 585 -3.27 -31.54 10.05
N PHE A 586 -3.26 -32.13 8.86
CA PHE A 586 -2.52 -33.37 8.59
C PHE A 586 -1.02 -33.19 8.83
N ASP A 587 -0.44 -32.08 8.41
CA ASP A 587 0.97 -31.78 8.68
C ASP A 587 1.27 -31.74 10.18
N SER A 588 0.41 -31.06 10.96
CA SER A 588 0.52 -31.03 12.41
C SER A 588 0.37 -32.43 13.04
N LEU A 589 -0.57 -33.23 12.55
CA LEU A 589 -0.80 -34.57 13.00
C LEU A 589 0.41 -35.49 12.69
N HIS A 590 0.96 -35.42 11.50
CA HIS A 590 2.16 -36.14 11.12
C HIS A 590 3.38 -35.73 11.95
N ALA A 591 3.56 -34.46 12.21
CA ALA A 591 4.65 -33.95 13.08
C ALA A 591 4.58 -34.56 14.49
N THR A 592 3.39 -34.85 14.96
CA THR A 592 3.14 -35.34 16.32
C THR A 592 3.16 -36.87 16.39
N VAL A 593 2.42 -37.56 15.55
CA VAL A 593 2.24 -39.03 15.59
C VAL A 593 3.02 -39.78 14.54
N GLY A 594 3.69 -39.08 13.62
CA GLY A 594 4.54 -39.70 12.61
C GLY A 594 3.78 -40.56 11.59
N ASN A 595 4.38 -41.71 11.21
CA ASN A 595 3.88 -42.53 10.12
C ASN A 595 2.49 -43.13 10.37
N ARG A 596 2.01 -43.21 11.59
CA ARG A 596 0.66 -43.65 11.90
C ARG A 596 -0.42 -42.83 11.20
N ALA A 597 -0.21 -41.54 11.07
CA ALA A 597 -1.13 -40.67 10.30
C ALA A 597 -1.16 -41.07 8.82
N LEU A 598 0.00 -41.39 8.26
CA LEU A 598 0.10 -41.82 6.86
C LEU A 598 -0.61 -43.17 6.63
N ASP A 599 -0.35 -44.12 7.51
CA ASP A 599 -0.88 -45.49 7.40
C ASP A 599 -2.41 -45.55 7.49
N ASP A 600 -3.01 -44.65 8.28
CA ASP A 600 -4.46 -44.61 8.48
C ASP A 600 -5.21 -43.73 7.48
N ILE A 601 -4.60 -42.64 7.00
CA ILE A 601 -5.27 -41.66 6.17
C ILE A 601 -5.08 -41.95 4.67
N LEU A 602 -3.85 -42.15 4.22
CA LEU A 602 -3.54 -42.22 2.79
C LEU A 602 -4.19 -43.43 2.09
N PRO A 603 -4.20 -44.65 2.64
CA PRO A 603 -4.89 -45.77 2.02
C PRO A 603 -6.37 -45.55 1.78
N SER A 604 -7.05 -44.90 2.73
CA SER A 604 -8.47 -44.56 2.60
C SER A 604 -8.73 -43.52 1.53
N MET A 605 -7.85 -42.53 1.40
CA MET A 605 -7.94 -41.53 0.32
C MET A 605 -7.65 -42.18 -1.05
N LEU A 606 -6.68 -43.08 -1.16
CA LEU A 606 -6.41 -43.85 -2.38
C LEU A 606 -7.62 -44.65 -2.81
N ASN A 607 -8.33 -45.30 -1.88
CA ASN A 607 -9.58 -46.00 -2.15
C ASN A 607 -10.69 -45.06 -2.65
N GLY A 608 -10.72 -43.80 -2.15
CA GLY A 608 -11.64 -42.75 -2.60
C GLY A 608 -11.45 -42.35 -4.07
N LEU A 609 -10.27 -42.55 -4.63
CA LEU A 609 -10.02 -42.30 -6.07
C LEU A 609 -10.76 -43.30 -6.99
N SER A 610 -11.21 -44.41 -6.46
CA SER A 610 -11.99 -45.43 -7.17
C SER A 610 -13.50 -45.31 -6.94
N ASP A 611 -13.96 -44.27 -6.28
CA ASP A 611 -15.38 -44.01 -6.01
C ASP A 611 -16.15 -43.79 -7.33
N PRO A 612 -17.38 -44.32 -7.47
CA PRO A 612 -18.20 -44.11 -8.68
C PRO A 612 -18.68 -42.66 -8.85
N ASP A 613 -18.71 -41.84 -7.77
CA ASP A 613 -19.08 -40.46 -7.83
C ASP A 613 -17.89 -39.59 -8.28
N PRO A 614 -17.96 -38.90 -9.43
CA PRO A 614 -16.88 -38.01 -9.91
C PRO A 614 -16.54 -36.88 -8.96
N VAL A 615 -17.51 -36.39 -8.21
CA VAL A 615 -17.29 -35.28 -7.25
C VAL A 615 -16.42 -35.75 -6.10
N VAL A 616 -16.68 -36.95 -5.59
CA VAL A 616 -15.87 -37.55 -4.52
C VAL A 616 -14.43 -37.80 -5.00
N VAL A 617 -14.25 -38.29 -6.22
CA VAL A 617 -12.91 -38.49 -6.81
C VAL A 617 -12.15 -37.17 -6.92
N GLU A 618 -12.78 -36.12 -7.45
CA GLU A 618 -12.15 -34.80 -7.58
C GLU A 618 -11.76 -34.20 -6.22
N CYS A 619 -12.65 -34.27 -5.24
CA CYS A 619 -12.38 -33.77 -3.89
C CYS A 619 -11.26 -34.53 -3.19
N THR A 620 -11.25 -35.83 -3.31
CA THR A 620 -10.21 -36.71 -2.74
C THR A 620 -8.85 -36.46 -3.42
N LEU A 621 -8.84 -36.31 -4.72
CA LEU A 621 -7.64 -36.03 -5.48
C LEU A 621 -7.06 -34.66 -5.13
N ASP A 622 -7.90 -33.66 -5.01
CA ASP A 622 -7.47 -32.32 -4.56
C ASP A 622 -6.96 -32.37 -3.11
N GLY A 623 -7.59 -33.13 -2.23
CA GLY A 623 -7.11 -33.35 -0.87
C GLY A 623 -5.70 -33.96 -0.82
N LEU A 624 -5.44 -34.97 -1.65
CA LEU A 624 -4.10 -35.55 -1.82
C LEU A 624 -3.11 -34.50 -2.36
N ARG A 625 -3.53 -33.70 -3.32
CA ARG A 625 -2.73 -32.59 -3.85
C ARG A 625 -2.35 -31.60 -2.75
N GLN A 626 -3.28 -31.19 -1.90
CA GLN A 626 -3.02 -30.28 -0.80
C GLN A 626 -2.01 -30.86 0.21
N VAL A 627 -2.15 -32.13 0.55
CA VAL A 627 -1.20 -32.84 1.42
C VAL A 627 0.18 -32.95 0.76
N MET A 628 0.22 -33.28 -0.52
CA MET A 628 1.46 -33.37 -1.31
C MET A 628 2.21 -32.02 -1.35
N ALA A 629 1.51 -30.92 -1.52
CA ALA A 629 2.09 -29.60 -1.54
C ALA A 629 2.84 -29.25 -0.25
N ILE A 630 2.41 -29.80 0.87
CA ILE A 630 2.99 -29.55 2.19
C ILE A 630 4.10 -30.58 2.51
N LYS A 631 3.87 -31.86 2.25
CA LYS A 631 4.71 -32.98 2.68
C LYS A 631 5.11 -33.90 1.54
N SER A 632 5.52 -33.41 0.41
CA SER A 632 5.83 -34.20 -0.78
C SER A 632 6.83 -35.35 -0.52
N ARG A 633 7.89 -35.09 0.21
CA ARG A 633 8.95 -36.07 0.50
C ARG A 633 8.47 -37.26 1.36
N VAL A 634 7.48 -37.04 2.18
CA VAL A 634 6.93 -38.05 3.10
C VAL A 634 5.80 -38.82 2.45
N VAL A 635 4.98 -38.14 1.66
CA VAL A 635 3.75 -38.70 1.08
C VAL A 635 4.02 -39.49 -0.22
N LEU A 636 4.96 -39.03 -1.06
CA LEU A 636 5.29 -39.68 -2.33
C LEU A 636 5.62 -41.16 -2.21
N PRO A 637 6.42 -41.63 -1.24
CA PRO A 637 6.73 -43.05 -1.10
C PRO A 637 5.50 -43.94 -0.93
N TYR A 638 4.42 -43.43 -0.36
CA TYR A 638 3.16 -44.13 -0.18
C TYR A 638 2.26 -44.12 -1.42
N LEU A 639 2.27 -43.06 -2.16
CA LEU A 639 1.37 -42.84 -3.28
C LEU A 639 1.89 -43.41 -4.60
N VAL A 640 3.17 -43.26 -4.86
CA VAL A 640 3.77 -43.71 -6.15
C VAL A 640 3.55 -45.17 -6.44
N PRO A 641 3.78 -46.13 -5.53
CA PRO A 641 3.55 -47.56 -5.82
C PRO A 641 2.10 -47.86 -6.19
N GLN A 642 1.14 -47.19 -5.57
CA GLN A 642 -0.28 -47.40 -5.81
C GLN A 642 -0.76 -46.77 -7.13
N LEU A 643 -0.28 -45.57 -7.43
CA LEU A 643 -0.69 -44.83 -8.63
C LEU A 643 -0.02 -45.36 -9.90
N THR A 644 1.15 -46.00 -9.78
CA THR A 644 1.87 -46.59 -10.90
C THR A 644 1.51 -48.06 -11.15
N ALA A 645 0.76 -48.68 -10.25
CA ALA A 645 0.21 -50.04 -10.46
C ALA A 645 -0.84 -50.03 -11.59
N THR A 646 -0.94 -51.13 -12.31
CA THR A 646 -1.91 -51.26 -13.42
C THR A 646 -3.36 -51.45 -12.90
N PRO A 647 -4.35 -50.67 -13.34
CA PRO A 647 -4.27 -49.58 -14.33
C PRO A 647 -3.66 -48.32 -13.75
N VAL A 648 -2.73 -47.70 -14.47
CA VAL A 648 -2.03 -46.48 -14.03
C VAL A 648 -2.99 -45.29 -13.94
N ASN A 649 -2.98 -44.59 -12.80
CA ASN A 649 -3.79 -43.37 -12.61
C ASN A 649 -2.98 -42.16 -13.03
N THR A 650 -2.93 -41.88 -14.31
CA THR A 650 -2.16 -40.74 -14.88
C THR A 650 -2.72 -39.38 -14.48
N LYS A 651 -4.03 -39.26 -14.33
CA LYS A 651 -4.69 -38.04 -13.85
C LYS A 651 -4.19 -37.66 -12.46
N ALA A 652 -4.18 -38.62 -11.53
CA ALA A 652 -3.68 -38.39 -10.19
C ALA A 652 -2.19 -38.04 -10.19
N LEU A 653 -1.38 -38.77 -10.96
CA LEU A 653 0.05 -38.46 -11.11
C LEU A 653 0.29 -37.08 -11.66
N SER A 654 -0.48 -36.61 -12.64
CA SER A 654 -0.33 -35.25 -13.22
C SER A 654 -0.62 -34.14 -12.22
N ILE A 655 -1.69 -34.29 -11.47
CA ILE A 655 -2.10 -33.32 -10.47
C ILE A 655 -1.09 -33.28 -9.31
N LEU A 656 -0.67 -34.43 -8.82
CA LEU A 656 0.28 -34.52 -7.71
C LEU A 656 1.69 -34.06 -8.12
N ALA A 657 2.12 -34.37 -9.33
CA ALA A 657 3.41 -33.90 -9.85
C ALA A 657 3.53 -32.39 -9.93
N SER A 658 2.42 -31.70 -10.21
CA SER A 658 2.40 -30.22 -10.28
C SER A 658 2.84 -29.53 -8.98
N VAL A 659 2.69 -30.20 -7.85
CA VAL A 659 3.00 -29.67 -6.51
C VAL A 659 4.11 -30.43 -5.78
N ALA A 660 4.60 -31.56 -6.34
CA ALA A 660 5.60 -32.40 -5.70
C ALA A 660 7.02 -31.77 -5.72
N GLY A 661 7.30 -30.86 -6.67
CA GLY A 661 8.61 -30.25 -6.82
C GLY A 661 9.75 -31.26 -7.03
N GLU A 662 10.91 -30.97 -6.46
CA GLU A 662 12.11 -31.83 -6.59
C GLU A 662 11.97 -33.22 -5.97
N ALA A 663 11.02 -33.40 -5.07
CA ALA A 663 10.80 -34.73 -4.46
C ALA A 663 10.40 -35.79 -5.49
N LEU A 664 9.78 -35.40 -6.59
CA LEU A 664 9.35 -36.29 -7.68
C LEU A 664 10.53 -36.96 -8.39
N THR A 665 11.69 -36.28 -8.43
CA THR A 665 12.88 -36.77 -9.15
C THR A 665 13.32 -38.16 -8.73
N LYS A 666 13.26 -38.49 -7.44
CA LYS A 666 13.64 -39.81 -6.92
C LYS A 666 12.73 -40.94 -7.40
N PHE A 667 11.51 -40.62 -7.78
CA PHE A 667 10.48 -41.57 -8.18
C PHE A 667 10.30 -41.66 -9.71
N LEU A 668 10.96 -40.80 -10.46
CA LEU A 668 10.93 -40.81 -11.92
C LEU A 668 11.29 -42.16 -12.53
N PRO A 669 12.26 -42.92 -12.02
CA PRO A 669 12.54 -44.29 -12.54
C PRO A 669 11.35 -45.26 -12.48
N LYS A 670 10.40 -45.04 -11.56
CA LYS A 670 9.15 -45.79 -11.47
C LYS A 670 8.01 -45.16 -12.25
N ILE A 671 7.95 -43.86 -12.29
CA ILE A 671 6.86 -43.09 -12.90
C ILE A 671 6.96 -43.13 -14.43
N LEU A 672 8.14 -42.94 -15.00
CA LEU A 672 8.32 -42.85 -16.44
C LEU A 672 7.93 -44.14 -17.18
N PRO A 673 8.32 -45.34 -16.74
CA PRO A 673 7.83 -46.58 -17.36
C PRO A 673 6.30 -46.73 -17.26
N ALA A 674 5.70 -46.29 -16.14
CA ALA A 674 4.25 -46.31 -15.98
C ALA A 674 3.54 -45.36 -16.96
N LEU A 675 4.07 -44.19 -17.20
CA LEU A 675 3.57 -43.24 -18.19
C LEU A 675 3.65 -43.79 -19.60
N LEU A 676 4.75 -44.44 -19.97
CA LEU A 676 4.92 -45.10 -21.25
C LEU A 676 3.91 -46.21 -21.44
N THR A 677 3.69 -47.03 -20.42
CA THR A 677 2.69 -48.11 -20.43
C THR A 677 1.28 -47.54 -20.57
N ALA A 678 0.96 -46.46 -19.85
CA ALA A 678 -0.36 -45.84 -19.93
C ALA A 678 -0.64 -45.25 -21.32
N LEU A 679 0.31 -44.60 -21.94
CA LEU A 679 0.20 -44.08 -23.31
C LEU A 679 0.07 -45.18 -24.33
N SER A 680 0.84 -46.25 -24.20
CA SER A 680 0.77 -47.39 -25.10
C SER A 680 -0.58 -48.06 -25.01
N SER A 681 -1.16 -48.20 -23.81
CA SER A 681 -2.48 -48.82 -23.60
C SER A 681 -3.63 -47.91 -24.06
N ALA A 682 -3.48 -46.61 -24.02
CA ALA A 682 -4.51 -45.61 -24.40
C ALA A 682 -4.60 -45.41 -25.92
N GLN A 683 -3.66 -45.94 -26.67
CA GLN A 683 -3.60 -45.74 -28.12
C GLN A 683 -4.84 -46.26 -28.82
N GLY A 684 -5.47 -45.43 -29.65
CA GLY A 684 -6.69 -45.76 -30.35
C GLY A 684 -7.96 -45.77 -29.50
N GLN A 685 -7.84 -45.43 -28.22
CA GLN A 685 -8.97 -45.28 -27.31
C GLN A 685 -9.52 -43.86 -27.32
N PRO A 686 -10.79 -43.65 -26.93
CA PRO A 686 -11.38 -42.30 -26.90
C PRO A 686 -10.68 -41.31 -25.95
N ASN A 687 -9.98 -41.84 -24.94
CA ASN A 687 -9.27 -41.06 -23.92
C ASN A 687 -7.77 -40.82 -24.24
N GLU A 688 -7.32 -41.13 -25.42
CA GLU A 688 -5.89 -40.99 -25.81
C GLU A 688 -5.37 -39.56 -25.62
N ALA A 689 -6.15 -38.57 -26.04
CA ALA A 689 -5.77 -37.17 -25.90
C ALA A 689 -5.64 -36.71 -24.45
N GLN A 690 -6.50 -37.20 -23.56
CA GLN A 690 -6.47 -36.86 -22.14
C GLN A 690 -5.28 -37.54 -21.43
N GLU A 691 -5.05 -38.81 -21.76
CA GLU A 691 -3.88 -39.57 -21.23
C GLU A 691 -2.56 -38.89 -21.64
N LEU A 692 -2.48 -38.43 -22.86
CA LEU A 692 -1.32 -37.68 -23.36
C LEU A 692 -1.13 -36.39 -22.59
N GLU A 693 -2.20 -35.63 -22.36
CA GLU A 693 -2.14 -34.41 -21.59
C GLU A 693 -1.66 -34.64 -20.15
N TYR A 694 -2.15 -35.68 -19.48
CA TYR A 694 -1.74 -36.03 -18.14
C TYR A 694 -0.27 -36.45 -18.07
N CYS A 695 0.17 -37.31 -19.01
CA CYS A 695 1.57 -37.74 -19.07
C CYS A 695 2.52 -36.60 -19.38
N GLN A 696 2.13 -35.67 -20.27
CA GLN A 696 2.89 -34.48 -20.55
C GLN A 696 3.01 -33.57 -19.32
N ALA A 697 1.92 -33.36 -18.58
CA ALA A 697 1.91 -32.55 -17.35
C ALA A 697 2.89 -33.07 -16.31
N VAL A 698 3.00 -34.38 -16.14
CA VAL A 698 3.97 -35.02 -15.24
C VAL A 698 5.40 -34.68 -15.64
N ILE A 699 5.72 -34.86 -16.90
CA ILE A 699 7.07 -34.62 -17.41
C ILE A 699 7.45 -33.14 -17.34
N LEU A 700 6.52 -32.27 -17.72
CA LEU A 700 6.75 -30.83 -17.72
C LEU A 700 6.83 -30.20 -16.33
N SER A 701 6.42 -30.90 -15.29
CA SER A 701 6.58 -30.45 -13.90
C SER A 701 8.02 -30.59 -13.39
N VAL A 702 8.88 -31.33 -14.07
CA VAL A 702 10.28 -31.53 -13.68
C VAL A 702 11.17 -30.48 -14.30
N SER A 703 11.89 -29.73 -13.46
CA SER A 703 12.79 -28.66 -13.89
C SER A 703 14.22 -28.77 -13.36
N ASP A 704 14.46 -29.64 -12.39
CA ASP A 704 15.78 -29.86 -11.81
C ASP A 704 16.70 -30.66 -12.73
N GLU A 705 18.01 -30.43 -12.63
CA GLU A 705 19.01 -31.07 -13.51
C GLU A 705 18.99 -32.59 -13.45
N VAL A 706 18.86 -33.17 -12.25
CA VAL A 706 18.84 -34.62 -12.07
C VAL A 706 17.58 -35.22 -12.67
N GLY A 707 16.43 -34.53 -12.51
CA GLY A 707 15.16 -34.94 -13.10
C GLY A 707 15.18 -34.92 -14.62
N VAL A 708 15.71 -33.86 -15.21
CA VAL A 708 15.87 -33.71 -16.66
C VAL A 708 16.75 -34.81 -17.20
N ARG A 709 17.87 -35.11 -16.53
CA ARG A 709 18.77 -36.21 -16.90
C ARG A 709 18.03 -37.55 -16.92
N THR A 710 17.28 -37.86 -15.86
CA THR A 710 16.52 -39.10 -15.75
C THR A 710 15.47 -39.24 -16.85
N ILE A 711 14.77 -38.17 -17.16
CA ILE A 711 13.78 -38.11 -18.25
C ILE A 711 14.47 -38.39 -19.59
N MET A 712 15.56 -37.69 -19.87
CA MET A 712 16.31 -37.87 -21.11
C MET A 712 16.83 -39.27 -21.26
N ASP A 713 17.50 -39.81 -20.26
CA ASP A 713 18.04 -41.19 -20.30
C ASP A 713 16.93 -42.21 -20.51
N THR A 714 15.83 -42.13 -19.77
CA THR A 714 14.74 -43.11 -19.86
C THR A 714 14.03 -43.03 -21.20
N LEU A 715 13.69 -41.84 -21.68
CA LEU A 715 13.00 -41.68 -22.96
C LEU A 715 13.90 -42.04 -24.13
N MET A 716 15.19 -41.74 -24.08
CA MET A 716 16.14 -42.10 -25.13
C MET A 716 16.33 -43.60 -25.21
N VAL A 717 16.38 -44.31 -24.10
CA VAL A 717 16.41 -45.77 -24.08
C VAL A 717 15.11 -46.34 -24.63
N SER A 718 13.96 -45.78 -24.29
CA SER A 718 12.63 -46.23 -24.79
C SER A 718 12.44 -46.01 -26.26
N THR A 719 13.10 -45.03 -26.88
CA THR A 719 13.09 -44.83 -28.35
C THR A 719 13.77 -45.94 -29.11
N LYS A 720 14.61 -46.77 -28.46
CA LYS A 720 15.26 -47.94 -29.03
C LYS A 720 14.52 -49.23 -28.78
N SER A 721 13.33 -49.20 -28.16
CA SER A 721 12.53 -50.39 -27.88
C SER A 721 12.10 -51.10 -29.18
N ASN A 722 12.00 -52.44 -29.10
CA ASN A 722 11.50 -53.24 -30.20
C ASN A 722 9.99 -53.09 -30.42
N GLN A 723 9.27 -52.60 -29.41
CA GLN A 723 7.82 -52.40 -29.49
C GLN A 723 7.51 -51.02 -30.06
N THR A 724 6.73 -50.98 -31.14
CA THR A 724 6.33 -49.74 -31.80
C THR A 724 5.57 -48.81 -30.89
N ASP A 725 4.68 -49.36 -30.07
CA ASP A 725 3.87 -48.57 -29.15
C ASP A 725 4.72 -47.79 -28.12
N VAL A 726 5.77 -48.43 -27.61
CA VAL A 726 6.71 -47.81 -26.67
C VAL A 726 7.54 -46.71 -27.36
N ARG A 727 8.00 -46.98 -28.59
CA ARG A 727 8.72 -45.95 -29.36
C ARG A 727 7.85 -44.73 -29.64
N ARG A 728 6.58 -44.96 -30.00
CA ARG A 728 5.59 -43.91 -30.23
C ARG A 728 5.34 -43.08 -28.99
N ALA A 729 5.11 -43.73 -27.87
CA ALA A 729 4.93 -43.07 -26.57
C ALA A 729 6.18 -42.25 -26.20
N ALA A 730 7.37 -42.81 -26.34
CA ALA A 730 8.61 -42.11 -26.07
C ALA A 730 8.84 -40.89 -26.98
N ALA A 731 8.58 -41.05 -28.26
CA ALA A 731 8.66 -39.93 -29.22
C ALA A 731 7.66 -38.81 -28.89
N THR A 732 6.45 -39.16 -28.50
CA THR A 732 5.42 -38.21 -28.12
C THR A 732 5.82 -37.41 -26.86
N LEU A 733 6.32 -38.08 -25.85
CA LEU A 733 6.77 -37.44 -24.61
C LEU A 733 8.03 -36.59 -24.83
N LEU A 734 8.97 -37.05 -25.67
CA LEU A 734 10.13 -36.23 -26.06
C LEU A 734 9.71 -34.98 -26.81
N CYS A 735 8.74 -35.08 -27.71
CA CYS A 735 8.18 -33.94 -28.43
C CYS A 735 7.62 -32.88 -27.43
N ALA A 736 6.80 -33.32 -26.49
CA ALA A 736 6.20 -32.49 -25.48
C ALA A 736 7.28 -31.84 -24.60
N PHE A 737 8.25 -32.60 -24.16
CA PHE A 737 9.33 -32.11 -23.31
C PHE A 737 10.21 -31.09 -24.04
N CYS A 738 10.64 -31.37 -25.24
CA CYS A 738 11.47 -30.45 -26.02
C CYS A 738 10.73 -29.16 -26.39
N THR A 739 9.42 -29.22 -26.57
CA THR A 739 8.63 -28.05 -26.97
C THR A 739 8.34 -27.12 -25.78
N HIS A 740 8.05 -27.64 -24.61
CA HIS A 740 7.48 -26.90 -23.49
C HIS A 740 8.24 -27.03 -22.17
N SER A 741 9.36 -27.72 -22.10
CA SER A 741 10.09 -27.93 -20.85
C SER A 741 10.55 -26.62 -20.19
N PRO A 742 10.31 -26.44 -18.90
CA PRO A 742 10.91 -25.36 -18.14
C PRO A 742 12.38 -25.59 -17.79
N GLY A 743 12.85 -26.82 -17.89
CA GLY A 743 14.22 -27.22 -17.59
C GLY A 743 15.16 -27.00 -18.78
N ASP A 744 16.43 -26.70 -18.49
CA ASP A 744 17.47 -26.58 -19.50
C ASP A 744 17.97 -27.95 -19.92
N TYR A 745 17.74 -28.32 -21.16
CA TYR A 745 18.22 -29.56 -21.78
C TYR A 745 19.33 -29.34 -22.84
N SER A 746 19.91 -28.17 -22.88
CA SER A 746 20.93 -27.80 -23.89
C SER A 746 22.12 -28.76 -23.96
N GLN A 747 22.56 -29.33 -22.86
CA GLN A 747 23.62 -30.31 -22.79
C GLN A 747 23.27 -31.67 -23.41
N TYR A 748 21.99 -31.94 -23.61
CA TYR A 748 21.51 -33.22 -24.24
C TYR A 748 21.21 -33.07 -25.71
N VAL A 749 21.39 -31.90 -26.30
CA VAL A 749 21.10 -31.62 -27.72
C VAL A 749 21.81 -32.62 -28.66
N PRO A 750 23.13 -32.93 -28.50
CA PRO A 750 23.77 -33.95 -29.37
C PRO A 750 23.08 -35.29 -29.30
N GLN A 751 22.72 -35.76 -28.12
CA GLN A 751 22.03 -37.04 -27.93
C GLN A 751 20.62 -37.02 -28.50
N LEU A 752 19.89 -35.92 -28.32
CA LEU A 752 18.55 -35.70 -28.88
C LEU A 752 18.59 -35.71 -30.41
N LEU A 753 19.53 -35.00 -31.02
CA LEU A 753 19.70 -34.99 -32.46
C LEU A 753 19.96 -36.41 -32.99
N ARG A 754 20.87 -37.14 -32.38
CA ARG A 754 21.19 -38.51 -32.76
C ARG A 754 19.99 -39.42 -32.63
N GLY A 755 19.30 -39.41 -31.50
CA GLY A 755 18.15 -40.28 -31.24
C GLY A 755 16.94 -39.96 -32.10
N LEU A 756 16.63 -38.68 -32.26
CA LEU A 756 15.49 -38.24 -33.06
C LEU A 756 15.71 -38.49 -34.57
N LEU A 757 16.89 -38.25 -35.07
CA LEU A 757 17.22 -38.54 -36.46
C LEU A 757 17.18 -40.05 -36.73
N GLN A 758 17.58 -40.86 -35.76
CA GLN A 758 17.43 -42.34 -35.89
C GLN A 758 15.98 -42.77 -35.94
N LEU A 759 15.07 -42.11 -35.16
CA LEU A 759 13.65 -42.36 -35.20
C LEU A 759 13.00 -41.94 -36.52
N LEU A 760 13.58 -41.04 -37.26
CA LEU A 760 13.13 -40.66 -38.60
C LEU A 760 13.34 -41.77 -39.66
N ALA A 761 14.02 -42.84 -39.30
CA ALA A 761 14.13 -44.09 -40.11
C ALA A 761 13.06 -45.09 -39.73
N ASP A 762 12.14 -44.80 -38.81
CA ASP A 762 11.07 -45.72 -38.35
C ASP A 762 10.04 -45.99 -39.44
N THR A 763 9.40 -47.12 -39.34
CA THR A 763 8.34 -47.54 -40.26
C THR A 763 6.96 -46.98 -39.87
N ASP A 764 6.78 -46.60 -38.64
CA ASP A 764 5.52 -46.05 -38.13
C ASP A 764 5.40 -44.53 -38.41
N ARG A 765 4.29 -44.15 -39.02
CA ARG A 765 4.05 -42.75 -39.38
C ARG A 765 3.94 -41.78 -38.19
N ASP A 766 3.33 -42.23 -37.10
CA ASP A 766 3.15 -41.39 -35.90
C ASP A 766 4.49 -41.18 -35.20
N VAL A 767 5.35 -42.17 -35.16
CA VAL A 767 6.73 -42.06 -34.66
C VAL A 767 7.48 -41.04 -35.49
N LEU A 768 7.41 -41.09 -36.80
CA LEU A 768 8.03 -40.13 -37.72
C LEU A 768 7.54 -38.71 -37.46
N GLN A 769 6.23 -38.52 -37.36
CA GLN A 769 5.65 -37.19 -37.16
C GLN A 769 6.05 -36.60 -35.82
N ARG A 770 6.00 -37.38 -34.76
CA ARG A 770 6.35 -36.92 -33.41
C ARG A 770 7.84 -36.65 -33.27
N SER A 771 8.65 -37.45 -33.87
CA SER A 771 10.10 -37.26 -33.91
C SER A 771 10.51 -36.03 -34.70
N TRP A 772 9.82 -35.78 -35.82
CA TRP A 772 9.99 -34.57 -36.58
C TRP A 772 9.63 -33.30 -35.78
N GLU A 773 8.49 -33.29 -35.09
CA GLU A 773 8.04 -32.20 -34.24
C GLU A 773 9.03 -31.94 -33.11
N ALA A 774 9.52 -32.98 -32.44
CA ALA A 774 10.54 -32.91 -31.42
C ALA A 774 11.85 -32.30 -31.95
N LEU A 775 12.30 -32.77 -33.09
CA LEU A 775 13.51 -32.29 -33.76
C LEU A 775 13.38 -30.83 -34.14
N ASN A 776 12.23 -30.42 -34.65
CA ASN A 776 11.92 -29.04 -34.98
C ASN A 776 11.95 -28.13 -33.71
N ALA A 777 11.41 -28.61 -32.60
CA ALA A 777 11.46 -27.89 -31.33
C ALA A 777 12.91 -27.75 -30.83
N VAL A 778 13.72 -28.79 -30.89
CA VAL A 778 15.14 -28.76 -30.46
C VAL A 778 15.94 -27.80 -31.32
N THR A 779 15.81 -27.85 -32.63
CA THR A 779 16.57 -26.98 -33.54
C THR A 779 16.19 -25.51 -33.45
N LYS A 780 14.93 -25.20 -33.10
CA LYS A 780 14.49 -23.82 -32.87
C LYS A 780 15.10 -23.18 -31.62
N THR A 781 15.53 -23.96 -30.65
CA THR A 781 16.16 -23.44 -29.43
C THR A 781 17.63 -23.07 -29.61
N LEU A 782 18.24 -23.46 -30.73
CA LEU A 782 19.65 -23.24 -31.01
C LEU A 782 19.89 -21.81 -31.53
N ASP A 783 20.88 -21.13 -30.96
CA ASP A 783 21.37 -19.88 -31.50
C ASP A 783 22.33 -20.12 -32.68
N SER A 784 22.80 -19.06 -33.36
CA SER A 784 23.69 -19.17 -34.53
C SER A 784 24.97 -19.96 -34.24
N ALA A 785 25.59 -19.71 -33.08
CA ALA A 785 26.85 -20.39 -32.72
C ALA A 785 26.60 -21.88 -32.40
N GLN A 786 25.52 -22.21 -31.75
CA GLN A 786 25.13 -23.58 -31.45
C GLN A 786 24.74 -24.35 -32.71
N GLN A 787 24.05 -23.73 -33.65
CA GLN A 787 23.72 -24.31 -34.95
C GLN A 787 24.97 -24.73 -35.70
N ILE A 788 25.96 -23.85 -35.78
CA ILE A 788 27.23 -24.13 -36.41
C ILE A 788 27.96 -25.28 -35.68
N ALA A 789 28.00 -25.26 -34.35
CA ALA A 789 28.66 -26.26 -33.53
C ALA A 789 28.05 -27.67 -33.69
N HIS A 790 26.75 -27.78 -33.94
CA HIS A 790 26.03 -29.05 -34.02
C HIS A 790 25.97 -29.68 -35.44
N VAL A 791 26.58 -29.03 -36.45
CA VAL A 791 26.61 -29.56 -37.83
C VAL A 791 27.21 -30.97 -37.89
N SER A 792 28.34 -31.17 -37.23
CA SER A 792 29.00 -32.47 -37.16
C SER A 792 28.11 -33.54 -36.47
N ASP A 793 27.43 -33.16 -35.42
CA ASP A 793 26.51 -34.07 -34.72
C ASP A 793 25.35 -34.47 -35.60
N VAL A 794 24.74 -33.52 -36.30
CA VAL A 794 23.63 -33.79 -37.24
C VAL A 794 24.10 -34.68 -38.38
N ARG A 795 25.27 -34.39 -38.95
CA ARG A 795 25.82 -35.15 -40.05
C ARG A 795 26.10 -36.61 -39.68
N GLN A 796 26.71 -36.83 -38.51
CA GLN A 796 26.94 -38.18 -37.98
C GLN A 796 25.62 -38.91 -37.72
N ALA A 797 24.64 -38.22 -37.12
CA ALA A 797 23.33 -38.79 -36.83
C ALA A 797 22.58 -39.20 -38.11
N VAL A 798 22.65 -38.40 -39.14
CA VAL A 798 22.05 -38.69 -40.46
C VAL A 798 22.73 -39.92 -41.10
N ARG A 799 24.04 -39.99 -41.07
CA ARG A 799 24.79 -41.11 -41.57
C ARG A 799 24.47 -42.40 -40.84
N PHE A 800 24.37 -42.34 -39.55
CA PHE A 800 24.00 -43.49 -38.71
C PHE A 800 22.55 -43.95 -38.99
N ALA A 801 21.62 -43.05 -39.09
CA ALA A 801 20.22 -43.35 -39.41
C ALA A 801 20.07 -43.95 -40.82
N ALA A 802 20.90 -43.55 -41.74
CA ALA A 802 20.89 -44.06 -43.12
C ALA A 802 21.68 -45.33 -43.33
N SER A 803 22.48 -45.80 -42.34
CA SER A 803 23.36 -46.95 -42.47
C SER A 803 22.64 -48.25 -42.90
N ASP A 804 21.44 -48.44 -42.46
CA ASP A 804 20.62 -49.67 -42.71
C ASP A 804 19.74 -49.55 -43.95
N LEU A 805 19.65 -48.36 -44.57
CA LEU A 805 18.72 -48.05 -45.64
C LEU A 805 19.28 -48.37 -47.05
N LYS A 806 20.50 -48.84 -47.18
CA LYS A 806 21.15 -49.22 -48.44
C LYS A 806 20.99 -48.25 -49.61
N GLY A 807 20.95 -46.94 -49.29
CA GLY A 807 20.80 -45.89 -50.28
C GLY A 807 19.37 -45.49 -50.62
N GLU A 808 18.39 -46.03 -49.93
CA GLU A 808 16.99 -45.58 -50.00
C GLU A 808 16.78 -44.24 -49.26
N GLU A 809 15.68 -43.56 -49.59
CA GLU A 809 15.31 -42.32 -48.96
C GLU A 809 14.94 -42.52 -47.45
N LEU A 810 15.32 -41.56 -46.59
CA LEU A 810 14.98 -41.60 -45.17
C LEU A 810 13.50 -41.24 -44.99
N PRO A 811 12.64 -42.14 -44.40
CA PRO A 811 11.20 -41.86 -44.31
C PRO A 811 10.82 -40.56 -43.64
N GLY A 812 11.52 -40.15 -42.62
CA GLY A 812 11.25 -38.90 -41.92
C GLY A 812 11.54 -37.64 -42.72
N PHE A 813 12.51 -37.70 -43.64
CA PHE A 813 12.79 -36.58 -44.54
C PHE A 813 11.79 -36.48 -45.69
N CYS A 814 11.07 -37.54 -45.94
CA CYS A 814 10.01 -37.59 -46.96
C CYS A 814 8.68 -37.08 -46.48
N LEU A 815 8.56 -36.69 -45.23
CA LEU A 815 7.38 -35.98 -44.69
C LEU A 815 7.23 -34.61 -45.35
N PRO A 816 6.03 -34.01 -45.42
CA PRO A 816 5.88 -32.63 -45.84
C PRO A 816 6.78 -31.71 -45.01
N LYS A 817 7.68 -30.97 -45.64
CA LYS A 817 8.71 -30.14 -44.97
C LYS A 817 9.65 -30.93 -44.04
N GLY A 818 9.94 -32.20 -44.38
CA GLY A 818 10.68 -33.09 -43.49
C GLY A 818 12.10 -32.68 -43.12
N ILE A 819 12.81 -31.91 -43.99
CA ILE A 819 14.15 -31.39 -43.70
C ILE A 819 14.14 -29.98 -43.14
N THR A 820 13.00 -29.31 -43.00
CA THR A 820 12.89 -27.94 -42.52
C THR A 820 13.58 -27.73 -41.16
N PRO A 821 13.51 -28.63 -40.18
CA PRO A 821 14.21 -28.47 -38.90
C PRO A 821 15.74 -28.42 -39.02
N LEU A 822 16.33 -29.10 -40.01
CA LEU A 822 17.79 -29.18 -40.20
C LEU A 822 18.34 -28.04 -41.08
N LEU A 823 17.49 -27.44 -41.91
CA LEU A 823 17.93 -26.37 -42.81
C LEU A 823 18.58 -25.16 -42.11
N PRO A 824 18.05 -24.64 -41.00
CA PRO A 824 18.70 -23.54 -40.32
C PRO A 824 20.11 -23.86 -39.82
N VAL A 825 20.35 -25.08 -39.38
CA VAL A 825 21.65 -25.57 -38.91
C VAL A 825 22.68 -25.53 -40.03
N PHE A 826 22.38 -26.12 -41.16
CA PHE A 826 23.25 -26.15 -42.33
C PHE A 826 23.40 -24.76 -42.97
N ARG A 827 22.31 -24.04 -43.09
CA ARG A 827 22.33 -22.68 -43.68
C ARG A 827 23.22 -21.73 -42.89
N GLU A 828 23.09 -21.74 -41.57
CA GLU A 828 23.89 -20.86 -40.69
C GLU A 828 25.38 -21.17 -40.80
N ALA A 829 25.70 -22.47 -40.78
CA ALA A 829 27.09 -22.89 -40.93
C ALA A 829 27.66 -22.57 -42.32
N ILE A 830 26.88 -22.74 -43.38
CA ILE A 830 27.27 -22.39 -44.74
C ILE A 830 27.52 -20.89 -44.91
N LEU A 831 26.66 -20.05 -44.32
CA LEU A 831 26.76 -18.61 -44.48
C LEU A 831 27.81 -17.98 -43.56
N ASN A 832 27.89 -18.38 -42.32
CA ASN A 832 28.64 -17.71 -41.25
C ASN A 832 29.73 -18.57 -40.57
N GLY A 833 29.84 -19.84 -40.93
CA GLY A 833 30.85 -20.73 -40.35
C GLY A 833 32.30 -20.46 -40.88
N LEU A 834 33.27 -21.09 -40.25
CA LEU A 834 34.64 -21.14 -40.73
C LEU A 834 34.71 -21.97 -42.02
N PRO A 835 35.78 -21.87 -42.83
CA PRO A 835 35.88 -22.62 -44.09
C PRO A 835 35.64 -24.12 -43.95
N GLU A 836 36.19 -24.73 -42.92
CA GLU A 836 35.98 -26.18 -42.63
C GLU A 836 34.56 -26.48 -42.26
N GLU A 837 33.92 -25.61 -41.49
CA GLU A 837 32.52 -25.73 -41.11
C GLU A 837 31.58 -25.56 -42.30
N LYS A 838 31.88 -24.63 -43.19
CA LYS A 838 31.13 -24.44 -44.44
C LYS A 838 31.22 -25.67 -45.34
N GLU A 839 32.42 -26.23 -45.50
CA GLU A 839 32.63 -27.45 -46.26
C GLU A 839 31.86 -28.65 -45.67
N ASN A 840 31.96 -28.82 -44.37
CA ASN A 840 31.23 -29.86 -43.64
C ASN A 840 29.72 -29.68 -43.76
N ALA A 841 29.23 -28.51 -43.62
CA ALA A 841 27.80 -28.20 -43.74
C ALA A 841 27.28 -28.39 -45.18
N ALA A 842 28.02 -27.98 -46.17
CA ALA A 842 27.66 -28.15 -47.57
C ALA A 842 27.60 -29.66 -47.92
N GLN A 843 28.57 -30.44 -47.50
CA GLN A 843 28.60 -31.90 -47.71
C GLN A 843 27.45 -32.58 -46.95
N GLY A 844 27.19 -32.17 -45.69
CA GLY A 844 26.09 -32.64 -44.86
C GLY A 844 24.73 -32.39 -45.49
N LEU A 845 24.55 -31.16 -46.00
CA LEU A 845 23.32 -30.80 -46.70
C LEU A 845 23.11 -31.65 -47.97
N GLY A 846 24.16 -31.92 -48.71
CA GLY A 846 24.11 -32.81 -49.86
C GLY A 846 23.68 -34.24 -49.49
N GLU A 847 24.19 -34.77 -48.40
CA GLU A 847 23.82 -36.07 -47.86
C GLU A 847 22.31 -36.06 -47.48
N VAL A 848 21.82 -35.01 -46.82
CA VAL A 848 20.41 -34.87 -46.46
C VAL A 848 19.54 -34.78 -47.74
N ILE A 849 19.92 -34.02 -48.72
CA ILE A 849 19.18 -33.90 -49.97
C ILE A 849 19.10 -35.27 -50.67
N SER A 850 20.18 -36.04 -50.71
CA SER A 850 20.17 -37.34 -51.35
C SER A 850 19.21 -38.35 -50.70
N LEU A 851 18.96 -38.19 -49.41
CA LEU A 851 18.03 -38.99 -48.63
C LEU A 851 16.57 -38.49 -48.62
N THR A 852 16.29 -37.37 -49.26
CA THR A 852 15.00 -36.73 -49.28
C THR A 852 14.31 -36.90 -50.62
N SER A 853 12.99 -37.15 -50.66
CA SER A 853 12.23 -37.18 -51.89
C SER A 853 12.12 -35.82 -52.60
N ALA A 854 12.03 -35.81 -53.89
CA ALA A 854 11.90 -34.60 -54.67
C ALA A 854 10.67 -33.76 -54.30
N ALA A 855 9.54 -34.38 -54.00
CA ALA A 855 8.34 -33.69 -53.55
C ALA A 855 8.49 -32.98 -52.21
N SER A 856 9.21 -33.60 -51.28
CA SER A 856 9.48 -33.04 -49.96
C SER A 856 10.54 -31.89 -49.98
N LEU A 857 11.40 -31.89 -50.95
CA LEU A 857 12.39 -30.82 -51.18
C LEU A 857 11.75 -29.57 -51.80
N GLN A 858 10.62 -29.67 -52.52
CA GLN A 858 10.01 -28.57 -53.23
C GLN A 858 9.82 -27.28 -52.40
N PRO A 859 9.25 -27.35 -51.20
CA PRO A 859 9.06 -26.16 -50.33
C PRO A 859 10.37 -25.50 -49.89
N SER A 860 11.45 -26.23 -49.85
CA SER A 860 12.76 -25.83 -49.33
C SER A 860 13.78 -25.42 -50.43
N VAL A 861 13.44 -25.63 -51.67
CA VAL A 861 14.40 -25.44 -52.82
C VAL A 861 15.02 -24.00 -52.82
N VAL A 862 14.20 -23.00 -52.59
CA VAL A 862 14.70 -21.60 -52.57
C VAL A 862 15.63 -21.37 -51.38
N HIS A 863 15.31 -21.91 -50.23
CA HIS A 863 16.10 -21.76 -49.01
C HIS A 863 17.41 -22.52 -49.05
N ILE A 864 17.50 -23.58 -49.84
CA ILE A 864 18.72 -24.37 -50.06
C ILE A 864 19.60 -23.69 -51.13
N THR A 865 19.02 -23.34 -52.27
CA THR A 865 19.76 -22.85 -53.44
C THR A 865 20.35 -21.47 -53.20
N GLY A 866 19.65 -20.56 -52.61
CA GLY A 866 20.11 -19.19 -52.38
C GLY A 866 21.45 -19.11 -51.63
N PRO A 867 21.56 -19.69 -50.42
CA PRO A 867 22.82 -19.72 -49.68
C PRO A 867 23.97 -20.38 -50.39
N LEU A 868 23.71 -21.51 -51.08
CA LEU A 868 24.76 -22.22 -51.83
C LEU A 868 25.31 -21.40 -52.99
N ILE A 869 24.46 -20.73 -53.76
CA ILE A 869 24.89 -19.83 -54.84
C ILE A 869 25.72 -18.67 -54.32
N ARG A 870 25.32 -18.11 -53.19
CA ARG A 870 26.00 -16.98 -52.55
C ARG A 870 27.47 -17.30 -52.17
N ILE A 871 27.73 -18.55 -51.79
CA ILE A 871 29.08 -19.02 -51.38
C ILE A 871 30.04 -19.31 -52.52
N LEU A 872 29.57 -19.42 -53.75
CA LEU A 872 30.42 -19.68 -54.91
C LEU A 872 31.23 -18.48 -55.39
N GLY A 873 31.29 -17.38 -54.65
CA GLY A 873 32.13 -16.23 -54.94
C GLY A 873 33.64 -16.49 -54.74
N ASP A 874 34.49 -15.61 -55.31
CA ASP A 874 35.99 -15.75 -55.33
C ASP A 874 36.67 -15.69 -53.96
N ARG A 875 35.97 -15.36 -52.92
CA ARG A 875 36.50 -15.15 -51.56
C ARG A 875 36.64 -16.43 -50.74
N PHE A 876 36.09 -17.53 -51.21
CA PHE A 876 36.04 -18.76 -50.42
C PHE A 876 37.07 -19.79 -50.87
N ASN A 877 37.45 -20.68 -49.92
CA ASN A 877 38.41 -21.78 -50.14
C ASN A 877 37.94 -22.74 -51.26
N ALA A 878 38.88 -23.35 -51.95
CA ALA A 878 38.62 -24.34 -52.96
C ALA A 878 37.77 -25.53 -52.47
N GLY A 879 38.03 -26.00 -51.25
CA GLY A 879 37.26 -27.08 -50.64
C GLY A 879 35.79 -26.73 -50.44
N VAL A 880 35.50 -25.49 -49.96
CA VAL A 880 34.13 -25.00 -49.77
C VAL A 880 33.40 -24.89 -51.10
N LYS A 881 34.05 -24.33 -52.13
CA LYS A 881 33.47 -24.22 -53.46
C LYS A 881 33.16 -25.58 -54.09
N ALA A 882 34.11 -26.51 -53.98
CA ALA A 882 33.96 -27.87 -54.49
C ALA A 882 32.76 -28.58 -53.79
N SER A 883 32.66 -28.45 -52.49
CA SER A 883 31.55 -29.07 -51.72
C SER A 883 30.19 -28.44 -52.05
N VAL A 884 30.14 -27.13 -52.23
CA VAL A 884 28.91 -26.42 -52.64
C VAL A 884 28.47 -26.86 -54.06
N LEU A 885 29.43 -26.92 -55.00
CA LEU A 885 29.14 -27.38 -56.35
C LEU A 885 28.62 -28.81 -56.39
N GLU A 886 29.24 -29.69 -55.63
CA GLU A 886 28.78 -31.09 -55.50
C GLU A 886 27.34 -31.17 -54.94
N THR A 887 27.06 -30.38 -53.92
CA THR A 887 25.72 -30.30 -53.29
C THR A 887 24.69 -29.75 -54.29
N LEU A 888 25.01 -28.75 -55.04
CA LEU A 888 24.14 -28.24 -56.11
C LEU A 888 23.93 -29.28 -57.22
N ALA A 889 24.92 -30.05 -57.56
CA ALA A 889 24.79 -31.12 -58.54
C ALA A 889 23.83 -32.21 -58.02
N ILE A 890 23.91 -32.60 -56.77
CA ILE A 890 22.98 -33.54 -56.12
C ILE A 890 21.54 -32.94 -56.09
N LEU A 891 21.40 -31.66 -55.76
CA LEU A 891 20.10 -31.02 -55.78
C LEU A 891 19.47 -30.96 -57.16
N LEU A 892 20.23 -30.65 -58.18
CA LEU A 892 19.78 -30.67 -59.57
C LEU A 892 19.30 -32.06 -60.01
N ARG A 893 20.04 -33.08 -59.61
CA ARG A 893 19.65 -34.49 -59.90
C ARG A 893 18.34 -34.89 -59.23
N LYS A 894 18.11 -34.41 -57.99
CA LYS A 894 16.90 -34.75 -57.24
C LYS A 894 15.65 -33.95 -57.65
N VAL A 895 15.75 -32.66 -57.80
CA VAL A 895 14.58 -31.79 -58.04
C VAL A 895 14.40 -31.35 -59.51
N GLY A 896 15.44 -31.39 -60.30
CA GLY A 896 15.33 -31.16 -61.74
C GLY A 896 14.63 -29.83 -62.11
N VAL A 897 13.49 -29.97 -62.76
CA VAL A 897 12.70 -28.81 -63.29
C VAL A 897 12.18 -27.86 -62.21
N MET A 898 12.12 -28.28 -60.98
CA MET A 898 11.68 -27.46 -59.86
C MET A 898 12.62 -26.25 -59.65
N LEU A 899 13.88 -26.33 -60.10
CA LEU A 899 14.84 -25.26 -60.04
C LEU A 899 14.77 -24.29 -61.22
N LYS A 900 13.69 -24.31 -62.01
CA LYS A 900 13.56 -23.55 -63.27
C LYS A 900 13.89 -22.05 -63.08
N GLN A 901 13.49 -21.45 -62.02
CA GLN A 901 13.79 -20.04 -61.73
C GLN A 901 15.30 -19.76 -61.49
N PHE A 902 16.04 -20.74 -61.05
CA PHE A 902 17.47 -20.61 -60.72
C PHE A 902 18.39 -21.10 -61.86
N LEU A 903 17.85 -21.78 -62.86
CA LEU A 903 18.65 -22.40 -63.95
C LEU A 903 19.57 -21.38 -64.64
N PRO A 904 19.12 -20.17 -65.03
CA PRO A 904 20.02 -19.19 -65.66
C PRO A 904 21.16 -18.76 -64.76
N GLN A 905 20.84 -18.56 -63.48
CA GLN A 905 21.84 -18.13 -62.47
C GLN A 905 22.84 -19.26 -62.19
N LEU A 906 22.35 -20.47 -62.01
CA LEU A 906 23.22 -21.65 -61.82
C LEU A 906 24.13 -21.89 -63.04
N GLN A 907 23.62 -21.72 -64.25
CA GLN A 907 24.42 -21.82 -65.47
C GLN A 907 25.56 -20.82 -65.46
N THR A 908 25.28 -19.57 -65.20
CA THR A 908 26.24 -18.51 -65.10
C THR A 908 27.30 -18.79 -64.04
N THR A 909 26.87 -19.23 -62.88
CA THR A 909 27.76 -19.53 -61.75
C THR A 909 28.65 -20.73 -62.00
N PHE A 910 28.11 -21.78 -62.60
CA PHE A 910 28.88 -22.98 -62.94
C PHE A 910 29.93 -22.69 -64.10
N LEU A 911 29.54 -21.92 -65.07
CA LEU A 911 30.44 -21.49 -66.13
C LEU A 911 31.58 -20.65 -65.57
N LYS A 912 31.31 -19.78 -64.60
CA LYS A 912 32.34 -19.02 -63.91
C LYS A 912 33.27 -19.94 -63.12
N ALA A 913 32.74 -20.92 -62.44
CA ALA A 913 33.49 -21.88 -61.63
C ALA A 913 34.40 -22.82 -62.49
N LEU A 914 34.09 -23.01 -63.74
CA LEU A 914 34.95 -23.75 -64.65
C LEU A 914 36.27 -23.06 -64.93
N HIS A 915 36.39 -21.75 -64.68
CA HIS A 915 37.59 -20.94 -64.77
C HIS A 915 38.34 -20.75 -63.46
N ASP A 916 37.92 -21.46 -62.41
CA ASP A 916 38.57 -21.38 -61.10
C ASP A 916 40.00 -21.89 -61.12
N PRO A 917 40.94 -21.26 -60.43
CA PRO A 917 42.33 -21.68 -60.40
C PRO A 917 42.55 -23.09 -59.89
N HIS A 918 41.68 -23.59 -59.04
CA HIS A 918 41.80 -24.95 -58.45
C HIS A 918 41.15 -26.01 -59.31
N ARG A 919 41.88 -27.06 -59.61
CA ARG A 919 41.45 -28.21 -60.44
C ARG A 919 40.18 -28.88 -59.89
N LEU A 920 40.11 -29.10 -58.53
CA LEU A 920 38.96 -29.73 -57.90
C LEU A 920 37.67 -28.97 -58.12
N VAL A 921 37.75 -27.64 -58.05
CA VAL A 921 36.55 -26.78 -58.25
C VAL A 921 36.11 -26.85 -59.73
N ARG A 922 37.06 -26.87 -60.69
CA ARG A 922 36.70 -27.05 -62.12
C ARG A 922 36.02 -28.39 -62.38
N ILE A 923 36.54 -29.47 -61.83
CA ILE A 923 35.97 -30.81 -62.01
C ILE A 923 34.55 -30.85 -61.46
N LYS A 924 34.30 -30.34 -60.24
CA LYS A 924 32.97 -30.32 -59.61
C LYS A 924 32.02 -29.37 -60.36
N ALA A 925 32.52 -28.25 -60.86
CA ALA A 925 31.74 -27.37 -61.69
C ALA A 925 31.32 -28.03 -63.02
N GLY A 926 32.21 -28.80 -63.63
CA GLY A 926 31.86 -29.62 -64.78
C GLY A 926 30.80 -30.67 -64.57
N HIS A 927 30.89 -31.38 -63.48
CA HIS A 927 29.81 -32.33 -63.04
C HIS A 927 28.50 -31.62 -62.79
N ALA A 928 28.51 -30.46 -62.07
CA ALA A 928 27.28 -29.70 -61.78
C ALA A 928 26.64 -29.14 -63.08
N LEU A 929 27.48 -28.65 -63.99
CA LEU A 929 27.00 -28.19 -65.28
C LEU A 929 26.42 -29.34 -66.12
N ALA A 930 27.02 -30.51 -66.07
CA ALA A 930 26.50 -31.71 -66.80
C ALA A 930 25.07 -32.06 -66.27
N GLN A 931 24.84 -32.00 -64.97
CA GLN A 931 23.52 -32.20 -64.42
C GLN A 931 22.51 -31.08 -64.79
N LEU A 932 22.97 -29.86 -64.86
CA LEU A 932 22.17 -28.71 -65.33
C LEU A 932 21.73 -28.86 -66.77
N VAL A 933 22.66 -29.31 -67.64
CA VAL A 933 22.42 -29.48 -69.06
C VAL A 933 21.34 -30.55 -69.35
N VAL A 934 21.30 -31.61 -68.57
CA VAL A 934 20.24 -32.64 -68.68
C VAL A 934 18.85 -32.06 -68.51
N ILE A 935 18.74 -31.04 -67.66
CA ILE A 935 17.45 -30.42 -67.28
C ILE A 935 17.11 -29.24 -68.23
N HIS A 936 18.11 -28.51 -68.68
CA HIS A 936 17.92 -27.28 -69.43
C HIS A 936 18.67 -27.33 -70.79
N THR A 937 18.02 -27.93 -71.82
CA THR A 937 18.57 -28.15 -73.18
C THR A 937 18.99 -26.88 -73.88
N ARG A 938 18.32 -25.72 -73.67
CA ARG A 938 18.71 -24.44 -74.16
C ARG A 938 20.07 -23.95 -73.60
N GLY A 939 20.37 -24.35 -72.38
CA GLY A 939 21.63 -24.14 -71.71
C GLY A 939 22.79 -24.89 -72.34
N LEU A 940 22.53 -26.09 -72.90
CA LEU A 940 23.55 -26.95 -73.58
C LEU A 940 24.23 -26.19 -74.66
N ILE A 941 23.52 -25.60 -75.58
CA ILE A 941 24.07 -24.86 -76.77
C ILE A 941 24.90 -23.68 -76.27
N ARG A 942 24.50 -22.96 -75.27
CA ARG A 942 25.21 -21.79 -74.71
C ARG A 942 26.51 -22.22 -73.98
N SER A 943 26.44 -23.30 -73.22
CA SER A 943 27.56 -23.84 -72.47
C SER A 943 28.62 -24.41 -73.38
N LEU A 944 28.23 -25.18 -74.40
CA LEU A 944 29.14 -25.71 -75.41
C LEU A 944 29.82 -24.57 -76.19
N ARG A 945 29.11 -23.53 -76.56
CA ARG A 945 29.69 -22.38 -77.25
C ARG A 945 30.66 -21.58 -76.37
N LYS A 946 30.45 -21.54 -75.04
CA LYS A 946 31.41 -20.86 -74.18
C LYS A 946 32.64 -21.71 -73.86
N CYS A 947 32.47 -23.04 -73.69
CA CYS A 947 33.61 -23.94 -73.53
C CYS A 947 34.51 -23.96 -74.76
N THR A 948 33.95 -23.89 -75.98
CA THR A 948 34.73 -23.87 -77.20
C THR A 948 35.38 -22.52 -77.50
N ARG A 949 34.83 -21.39 -76.98
CA ARG A 949 35.40 -20.04 -77.11
C ARG A 949 36.50 -19.72 -76.13
N GLY A 950 36.50 -20.33 -74.94
CA GLY A 950 37.39 -19.99 -73.80
C GLY A 950 38.68 -20.80 -73.75
N SER A 951 38.85 -21.86 -74.52
CA SER A 951 39.97 -22.73 -74.28
C SER A 951 40.42 -23.54 -75.51
N ARG A 952 41.34 -23.00 -76.31
CA ARG A 952 42.33 -23.85 -77.01
C ARG A 952 43.35 -24.48 -76.04
N GLY A 953 43.30 -24.04 -74.67
CA GLY A 953 44.15 -24.60 -73.66
C GLY A 953 43.48 -25.49 -72.59
N MET A 954 42.17 -25.47 -72.43
CA MET A 954 41.47 -26.10 -71.33
C MET A 954 40.74 -27.44 -71.69
N MET A 955 40.63 -27.74 -72.98
CA MET A 955 40.09 -29.01 -73.43
C MET A 955 40.98 -30.23 -73.11
N ILE A 956 42.20 -30.05 -72.70
CA ILE A 956 43.16 -31.11 -72.30
C ILE A 956 43.02 -31.43 -70.77
N GLN A 957 42.21 -30.67 -69.96
CA GLN A 957 42.13 -30.88 -68.52
C GLN A 957 40.67 -31.27 -67.98
N LEU A 958 39.61 -31.28 -68.87
CA LEU A 958 38.37 -31.90 -68.62
C LEU A 958 38.40 -33.36 -69.02
#